data_d2a17bd6b60637b3cc96af6364065e3d
#
_entry.id   d2a17bd6b60637b3cc96af6364065e3d
#
_cell.length_a   1.000
_cell.length_b   1.000
_cell.length_c   1.000
_cell.angle_alpha   90.00
_cell.angle_beta   90.00
_cell.angle_gamma   90.00
#
_symmetry.space_group_name_H-M   'P 1'
#
loop_
_entity.id
_entity.type
_entity.pdbx_description
1 polymer ?
#
loop_
_entity_poly.entity_id
_entity_poly.type
_entity_poly.pdbx_seq_one_letter_code
_entity_poly.pdbx_strand_id
1 'polypeptide(L)'
;MNKKNRFITGYAGLRALAVIGVILYHLNPNQFMGGYLGVPIFLVLSGYLVTDHMFHAYEERGEYNFKSFYIRRIKKLYPQMITLLWGCSAYILLFQQNLLAKLNQIVVTNLLNVYNFWQIKNGQSYFERFAANESPFVHLWTMSIEGQFYIIWPLIIFLLVKFAKNKKTIFWIITALTLFSALEMAFLFKPGVDTSRIYYGTDTRFFSLGLGAMLAVFWPTWKLNANLEKRSHWLLNIVGAISLVAILLMATSPIFNPQKAFAYRGGMFLFSLVTMIFVGIIAHPGSSWNKWLTNPVFKWIGSRSYGIYLYQFPVMIFFEDKVKDIADHVVLYHSIEVILILIIAELSYRFIEKPFGRIDWEKVRQFLTKALNLRAKHYQAKILFATGIIVFILGSFGILKAPTVKTENPNHSQLAKQIKSNRSKQLKSNKKLIKEAQSRKKTAPTSKADLIKQAKKAADTKPVNKDFEKYGISQVDLQLAQKIQVTAIGDSVMAGSSQNLQKLMPHLIIDAAISRQLGDTIPLFEQYKAKGALNDNVLIGLGTNGAFEPKELDHLMQIIGPKRHVFWVNTHVPTRDWQDQVNGELDAATKKYPNLTIIKWHEFAGSHPDWFYDDHTHPTLEGSKFYSAYITKVLVTEGKY
;
A
#
# COMPACT_ATOMS: atom_id res chain seq x y z
N MET A 1 -10.12 -40.05 -29.31
CA MET A 1 -9.33 -40.07 -28.06
C MET A 1 -9.69 -38.83 -27.22
N ASN A 2 -10.39 -39.01 -26.12
CA ASN A 2 -10.71 -37.92 -25.19
C ASN A 2 -9.41 -37.33 -24.65
N LYS A 3 -8.96 -36.17 -25.18
CA LYS A 3 -7.86 -35.42 -24.58
C LYS A 3 -8.37 -34.85 -23.24
N LYS A 4 -8.14 -35.61 -22.15
CA LYS A 4 -8.42 -35.14 -20.78
C LYS A 4 -7.80 -33.74 -20.61
N ASN A 5 -8.58 -32.81 -20.08
CA ASN A 5 -8.08 -31.48 -19.66
C ASN A 5 -6.80 -31.65 -18.85
N ARG A 6 -5.68 -31.22 -19.41
CA ARG A 6 -4.38 -31.30 -18.74
C ARG A 6 -4.32 -30.29 -17.60
N PHE A 7 -4.06 -30.76 -16.41
CA PHE A 7 -3.82 -29.91 -15.26
C PHE A 7 -2.36 -29.37 -15.30
N ILE A 8 -2.21 -28.05 -15.41
CA ILE A 8 -0.90 -27.38 -15.49
C ILE A 8 -0.44 -27.04 -14.07
N THR A 9 0.38 -27.93 -13.50
CA THR A 9 0.84 -27.83 -12.11
C THR A 9 1.79 -26.66 -11.87
N GLY A 10 2.56 -26.22 -12.87
CA GLY A 10 3.51 -25.10 -12.79
C GLY A 10 2.85 -23.75 -12.49
N TYR A 11 1.55 -23.60 -12.77
CA TYR A 11 0.82 -22.40 -12.37
C TYR A 11 0.69 -22.27 -10.85
N ALA A 12 0.76 -23.35 -10.09
CA ALA A 12 0.84 -23.27 -8.64
C ALA A 12 2.14 -22.57 -8.20
N GLY A 13 3.27 -22.89 -8.86
CA GLY A 13 4.54 -22.21 -8.57
C GLY A 13 4.52 -20.73 -8.95
N LEU A 14 3.95 -20.38 -10.10
CA LEU A 14 3.83 -18.97 -10.49
C LEU A 14 2.95 -18.17 -9.51
N ARG A 15 1.84 -18.77 -9.06
CA ARG A 15 0.98 -18.18 -8.02
C ARG A 15 1.68 -18.08 -6.66
N ALA A 16 2.56 -19.03 -6.34
CA ALA A 16 3.38 -18.94 -5.13
C ALA A 16 4.34 -17.76 -5.20
N LEU A 17 5.07 -17.58 -6.30
CA LEU A 17 5.94 -16.41 -6.51
C LEU A 17 5.16 -15.10 -6.41
N ALA A 18 3.99 -15.03 -7.05
CA ALA A 18 3.14 -13.85 -7.03
C ALA A 18 2.68 -13.47 -5.60
N VAL A 19 2.20 -14.44 -4.82
CA VAL A 19 1.72 -14.15 -3.46
C VAL A 19 2.86 -13.86 -2.49
N ILE A 20 4.03 -14.46 -2.66
CA ILE A 20 5.23 -14.12 -1.89
C ILE A 20 5.63 -12.67 -2.15
N GLY A 21 5.68 -12.25 -3.43
CA GLY A 21 5.97 -10.85 -3.77
C GLY A 21 4.99 -9.88 -3.11
N VAL A 22 3.70 -10.20 -3.13
CA VAL A 22 2.65 -9.36 -2.50
C VAL A 22 2.82 -9.29 -0.98
N ILE A 23 3.14 -10.41 -0.29
CA ILE A 23 3.42 -10.41 1.15
C ILE A 23 4.63 -9.53 1.46
N LEU A 24 5.73 -9.72 0.76
CA LEU A 24 6.95 -8.93 0.97
C LEU A 24 6.71 -7.43 0.78
N TYR A 25 5.92 -7.05 -0.24
CA TYR A 25 5.51 -5.67 -0.44
C TYR A 25 4.68 -5.12 0.73
N HIS A 26 3.76 -5.91 1.28
CA HIS A 26 2.95 -5.48 2.41
C HIS A 26 3.73 -5.43 3.73
N LEU A 27 4.74 -6.27 3.91
CA LEU A 27 5.63 -6.20 5.07
C LEU A 27 6.54 -4.98 4.99
N ASN A 28 7.26 -4.81 3.88
CA ASN A 28 8.19 -3.70 3.69
C ASN A 28 8.14 -3.16 2.24
N PRO A 29 7.25 -2.18 1.95
CA PRO A 29 7.10 -1.62 0.61
C PRO A 29 8.33 -0.85 0.12
N ASN A 30 9.20 -0.39 1.01
CA ASN A 30 10.41 0.34 0.65
C ASN A 30 11.52 -0.61 0.14
N GLN A 31 11.67 -1.77 0.77
CA GLN A 31 12.64 -2.77 0.36
C GLN A 31 12.15 -3.61 -0.83
N PHE A 32 10.85 -3.94 -0.86
CA PHE A 32 10.24 -4.80 -1.87
C PHE A 32 9.28 -4.03 -2.78
N MET A 33 9.71 -2.87 -3.27
CA MET A 33 8.90 -1.87 -4.00
C MET A 33 8.04 -2.43 -5.12
N GLY A 34 8.53 -3.44 -5.85
CA GLY A 34 7.80 -4.03 -6.97
C GLY A 34 6.99 -5.29 -6.61
N GLY A 35 6.90 -5.67 -5.32
CA GLY A 35 6.13 -6.86 -4.94
C GLY A 35 4.64 -6.76 -5.24
N TYR A 36 4.06 -5.55 -5.31
CA TYR A 36 2.69 -5.30 -5.78
C TYR A 36 2.42 -5.80 -7.20
N LEU A 37 3.47 -5.98 -8.01
CA LEU A 37 3.39 -6.55 -9.35
C LEU A 37 3.00 -8.04 -9.34
N GLY A 38 2.97 -8.70 -8.19
CA GLY A 38 2.34 -10.01 -8.04
C GLY A 38 0.87 -10.03 -8.44
N VAL A 39 0.13 -8.90 -8.26
CA VAL A 39 -1.28 -8.80 -8.67
C VAL A 39 -1.47 -8.95 -10.19
N PRO A 40 -0.75 -8.24 -11.08
CA PRO A 40 -0.78 -8.51 -12.52
C PRO A 40 -0.59 -9.98 -12.90
N ILE A 41 0.26 -10.74 -12.20
CA ILE A 41 0.45 -12.18 -12.47
C ILE A 41 -0.87 -12.95 -12.28
N PHE A 42 -1.60 -12.68 -11.18
CA PHE A 42 -2.91 -13.30 -10.95
C PHE A 42 -3.92 -12.91 -12.03
N LEU A 43 -3.96 -11.65 -12.43
CA LEU A 43 -4.88 -11.15 -13.45
C LEU A 43 -4.60 -11.79 -14.82
N VAL A 44 -3.33 -11.87 -15.26
CA VAL A 44 -2.95 -12.54 -16.52
C VAL A 44 -3.35 -14.02 -16.49
N LEU A 45 -3.07 -14.73 -15.38
CA LEU A 45 -3.47 -16.12 -15.20
C LEU A 45 -4.99 -16.29 -15.27
N SER A 46 -5.75 -15.41 -14.62
CA SER A 46 -7.21 -15.45 -14.62
C SER A 46 -7.76 -15.22 -16.02
N GLY A 47 -7.24 -14.23 -16.75
CA GLY A 47 -7.59 -13.95 -18.15
C GLY A 47 -7.34 -15.17 -19.05
N TYR A 48 -6.15 -15.77 -18.93
CA TYR A 48 -5.78 -16.94 -19.72
C TYR A 48 -6.67 -18.15 -19.42
N LEU A 49 -6.75 -18.55 -18.15
CA LEU A 49 -7.44 -19.80 -17.77
C LEU A 49 -8.94 -19.78 -18.04
N VAL A 50 -9.59 -18.64 -17.82
CA VAL A 50 -11.03 -18.51 -18.08
C VAL A 50 -11.30 -18.57 -19.57
N THR A 51 -10.55 -17.80 -20.35
CA THR A 51 -10.74 -17.72 -21.80
C THR A 51 -10.38 -19.04 -22.47
N ASP A 52 -9.26 -19.67 -22.10
CA ASP A 52 -8.84 -20.99 -22.60
C ASP A 52 -9.90 -22.08 -22.35
N HIS A 53 -10.43 -22.13 -21.11
CA HIS A 53 -11.48 -23.08 -20.77
C HIS A 53 -12.77 -22.87 -21.58
N MET A 54 -13.14 -21.63 -21.84
CA MET A 54 -14.33 -21.31 -22.62
C MET A 54 -14.17 -21.71 -24.09
N PHE A 55 -13.05 -21.35 -24.73
CA PHE A 55 -12.77 -21.73 -26.10
C PHE A 55 -12.67 -23.25 -26.26
N HIS A 56 -12.05 -23.94 -25.31
CA HIS A 56 -11.98 -25.40 -25.34
C HIS A 56 -13.38 -26.03 -25.28
N ALA A 57 -14.23 -25.57 -24.33
CA ALA A 57 -15.59 -26.10 -24.23
C ALA A 57 -16.42 -25.84 -25.50
N TYR A 58 -16.24 -24.67 -26.11
CA TYR A 58 -16.92 -24.30 -27.35
C TYR A 58 -16.46 -25.17 -28.54
N GLU A 59 -15.15 -25.41 -28.67
CA GLU A 59 -14.63 -26.28 -29.75
C GLU A 59 -15.00 -27.75 -29.55
N GLU A 60 -15.10 -28.22 -28.30
CA GLU A 60 -15.40 -29.62 -27.98
C GLU A 60 -16.90 -29.95 -28.08
N ARG A 61 -17.78 -29.01 -27.61
CA ARG A 61 -19.21 -29.28 -27.39
C ARG A 61 -20.16 -28.38 -28.18
N GLY A 62 -19.64 -27.35 -28.85
CA GLY A 62 -20.46 -26.34 -29.51
C GLY A 62 -21.20 -25.37 -28.57
N GLU A 63 -21.14 -25.62 -27.27
CA GLU A 63 -21.82 -24.82 -26.25
C GLU A 63 -20.99 -24.64 -24.99
N TYR A 64 -21.36 -23.64 -24.18
CA TYR A 64 -20.73 -23.36 -22.91
C TYR A 64 -21.74 -23.35 -21.76
N ASN A 65 -21.49 -24.18 -20.75
CA ASN A 65 -22.37 -24.30 -19.59
C ASN A 65 -22.07 -23.22 -18.56
N PHE A 66 -22.71 -22.06 -18.69
CA PHE A 66 -22.59 -20.91 -17.79
C PHE A 66 -22.95 -21.26 -16.34
N LYS A 67 -24.08 -21.96 -16.12
CA LYS A 67 -24.54 -22.36 -14.79
C LYS A 67 -23.45 -23.13 -14.03
N SER A 68 -22.86 -24.12 -14.68
CA SER A 68 -21.79 -24.91 -14.08
C SER A 68 -20.53 -24.07 -13.81
N PHE A 69 -20.20 -23.12 -14.68
CA PHE A 69 -19.07 -22.22 -14.49
C PHE A 69 -19.27 -21.32 -13.25
N TYR A 70 -20.40 -20.61 -13.17
CA TYR A 70 -20.68 -19.70 -12.05
C TYR A 70 -20.78 -20.44 -10.72
N ILE A 71 -21.44 -21.58 -10.67
CA ILE A 71 -21.53 -22.40 -9.46
C ILE A 71 -20.14 -22.82 -8.98
N ARG A 72 -19.23 -23.26 -9.87
CA ARG A 72 -17.85 -23.61 -9.48
C ARG A 72 -17.07 -22.41 -8.95
N ARG A 73 -17.24 -21.22 -9.54
CA ARG A 73 -16.58 -20.00 -9.08
C ARG A 73 -17.10 -19.55 -7.72
N ILE A 74 -18.42 -19.52 -7.53
CA ILE A 74 -19.04 -19.18 -6.24
C ILE A 74 -18.56 -20.15 -5.15
N LYS A 75 -18.62 -21.45 -5.38
CA LYS A 75 -18.17 -22.47 -4.42
C LYS A 75 -16.69 -22.35 -4.05
N LYS A 76 -15.86 -21.85 -4.96
CA LYS A 76 -14.41 -21.68 -4.71
C LYS A 76 -14.07 -20.38 -3.99
N LEU A 77 -14.70 -19.27 -4.34
CA LEU A 77 -14.27 -17.93 -3.90
C LEU A 77 -15.06 -17.42 -2.68
N TYR A 78 -16.39 -17.54 -2.71
CA TYR A 78 -17.25 -16.92 -1.69
C TYR A 78 -17.11 -17.51 -0.29
N PRO A 79 -16.95 -18.82 -0.07
CA PRO A 79 -16.85 -19.35 1.30
C PRO A 79 -15.69 -18.75 2.09
N GLN A 80 -14.51 -18.64 1.50
CA GLN A 80 -13.35 -18.02 2.16
C GLN A 80 -13.55 -16.50 2.36
N MET A 81 -14.08 -15.81 1.34
CA MET A 81 -14.34 -14.36 1.43
C MET A 81 -15.36 -14.04 2.51
N ILE A 82 -16.47 -14.80 2.59
CA ILE A 82 -17.47 -14.63 3.66
C ILE A 82 -16.85 -14.91 5.04
N THR A 83 -16.06 -15.97 5.16
CA THR A 83 -15.38 -16.29 6.43
C THR A 83 -14.43 -15.18 6.84
N LEU A 84 -13.67 -14.61 5.90
CA LEU A 84 -12.81 -13.46 6.15
C LEU A 84 -13.63 -12.26 6.63
N LEU A 85 -14.66 -11.87 5.87
CA LEU A 85 -15.46 -10.68 6.17
C LEU A 85 -16.14 -10.79 7.53
N TRP A 86 -16.78 -11.93 7.84
CA TRP A 86 -17.44 -12.13 9.14
C TRP A 86 -16.44 -12.31 10.28
N GLY A 87 -15.35 -13.04 10.06
CA GLY A 87 -14.28 -13.22 11.05
C GLY A 87 -13.64 -11.90 11.45
N CYS A 88 -13.25 -11.10 10.47
CA CYS A 88 -12.70 -9.76 10.72
C CYS A 88 -13.73 -8.82 11.35
N SER A 89 -15.01 -8.88 10.93
CA SER A 89 -16.09 -8.06 11.54
C SER A 89 -16.31 -8.42 13.01
N ALA A 90 -16.22 -9.71 13.37
CA ALA A 90 -16.30 -10.15 14.76
C ALA A 90 -15.08 -9.66 15.58
N TYR A 91 -13.88 -9.76 15.02
CA TYR A 91 -12.66 -9.26 15.66
C TYR A 91 -12.73 -7.74 15.88
N ILE A 92 -13.11 -6.98 14.85
CA ILE A 92 -13.27 -5.52 14.90
C ILE A 92 -14.28 -5.13 15.98
N LEU A 93 -15.42 -5.83 16.07
CA LEU A 93 -16.43 -5.57 17.10
C LEU A 93 -15.88 -5.74 18.52
N LEU A 94 -15.04 -6.76 18.74
CA LEU A 94 -14.55 -7.11 20.07
C LEU A 94 -13.31 -6.30 20.47
N PHE A 95 -12.41 -6.02 19.53
CA PHE A 95 -11.05 -5.55 19.85
C PHE A 95 -10.65 -4.23 19.21
N GLN A 96 -11.33 -3.80 18.09
CA GLN A 96 -10.96 -2.61 17.33
C GLN A 96 -12.18 -1.83 16.84
N GLN A 97 -13.02 -1.36 17.76
CA GLN A 97 -14.30 -0.71 17.44
C GLN A 97 -14.15 0.57 16.60
N ASN A 98 -12.97 1.17 16.55
CA ASN A 98 -12.62 2.28 15.68
C ASN A 98 -12.73 1.93 14.18
N LEU A 99 -12.54 0.65 13.80
CA LEU A 99 -12.67 0.16 12.42
C LEU A 99 -14.11 -0.22 12.03
N LEU A 100 -15.09 -0.06 12.92
CA LEU A 100 -16.51 -0.33 12.61
C LEU A 100 -17.08 0.64 11.58
N ALA A 101 -16.54 1.86 11.49
CA ALA A 101 -17.06 2.88 10.60
C ALA A 101 -17.08 2.41 9.14
N LYS A 102 -18.26 2.50 8.50
CA LYS A 102 -18.50 2.05 7.11
C LYS A 102 -18.31 0.53 6.88
N LEU A 103 -18.09 -0.29 7.90
CA LEU A 103 -17.85 -1.72 7.76
C LEU A 103 -18.98 -2.43 6.99
N ASN A 104 -20.24 -2.04 7.21
CA ASN A 104 -21.38 -2.55 6.46
C ASN A 104 -21.27 -2.30 4.96
N GLN A 105 -20.84 -1.09 4.54
CA GLN A 105 -20.63 -0.77 3.12
C GLN A 105 -19.48 -1.58 2.54
N ILE A 106 -18.39 -1.73 3.29
CA ILE A 106 -17.22 -2.54 2.88
C ILE A 106 -17.65 -3.99 2.66
N VAL A 107 -18.39 -4.59 3.59
CA VAL A 107 -18.84 -5.98 3.46
C VAL A 107 -19.78 -6.14 2.26
N VAL A 108 -20.80 -5.29 2.12
CA VAL A 108 -21.76 -5.38 1.00
C VAL A 108 -21.08 -5.19 -0.33
N THR A 109 -20.20 -4.20 -0.47
CA THR A 109 -19.53 -3.92 -1.75
C THR A 109 -18.52 -5.01 -2.14
N ASN A 110 -17.87 -5.67 -1.18
CA ASN A 110 -17.06 -6.86 -1.44
C ASN A 110 -17.91 -8.04 -1.92
N LEU A 111 -19.04 -8.32 -1.28
CA LEU A 111 -19.95 -9.40 -1.68
C LEU A 111 -20.53 -9.17 -3.09
N LEU A 112 -20.74 -7.91 -3.47
CA LEU A 112 -21.23 -7.52 -4.79
C LEU A 112 -20.09 -7.36 -5.84
N ASN A 113 -18.84 -7.57 -5.49
CA ASN A 113 -17.66 -7.35 -6.33
C ASN A 113 -17.54 -5.92 -6.90
N VAL A 114 -17.93 -4.90 -6.11
CA VAL A 114 -17.85 -3.48 -6.49
C VAL A 114 -17.05 -2.64 -5.48
N TYR A 115 -16.29 -3.29 -4.62
CA TYR A 115 -15.53 -2.64 -3.56
C TYR A 115 -14.45 -1.69 -4.10
N ASN A 116 -13.82 -2.00 -5.21
CA ASN A 116 -12.87 -1.11 -5.87
C ASN A 116 -13.50 0.25 -6.26
N PHE A 117 -14.74 0.27 -6.74
CA PHE A 117 -15.45 1.53 -7.03
C PHE A 117 -15.82 2.28 -5.75
N TRP A 118 -16.16 1.53 -4.68
CA TRP A 118 -16.43 2.13 -3.38
C TRP A 118 -15.16 2.79 -2.81
N GLN A 119 -13.98 2.17 -2.94
CA GLN A 119 -12.70 2.73 -2.52
C GLN A 119 -12.37 4.01 -3.29
N ILE A 120 -12.51 4.02 -4.61
CA ILE A 120 -12.33 5.21 -5.46
C ILE A 120 -13.23 6.35 -4.97
N LYS A 121 -14.53 6.07 -4.75
CA LYS A 121 -15.50 7.08 -4.30
C LYS A 121 -15.20 7.64 -2.92
N ASN A 122 -14.64 6.82 -2.03
CA ASN A 122 -14.34 7.20 -0.65
C ASN A 122 -12.90 7.69 -0.45
N GLY A 123 -12.08 7.80 -1.51
CA GLY A 123 -10.72 8.31 -1.45
C GLY A 123 -9.79 7.45 -0.59
N GLN A 124 -10.01 6.13 -0.56
CA GLN A 124 -9.09 5.21 0.13
C GLN A 124 -7.91 4.91 -0.80
N SER A 125 -6.72 5.40 -0.46
CA SER A 125 -5.51 5.08 -1.20
C SER A 125 -4.92 3.74 -0.77
N TYR A 126 -4.43 2.96 -1.74
CA TYR A 126 -3.70 1.72 -1.46
C TYR A 126 -2.26 1.97 -1.01
N PHE A 127 -1.71 3.11 -1.40
CA PHE A 127 -0.32 3.46 -1.14
C PHE A 127 -0.16 4.39 0.08
N GLU A 128 -1.26 4.95 0.58
CA GLU A 128 -1.28 5.78 1.80
C GLU A 128 -1.53 4.90 3.03
N ARG A 129 -0.49 4.18 3.49
CA ARG A 129 -0.54 3.33 4.70
C ARG A 129 -0.57 4.09 6.02
N PHE A 130 -0.67 5.40 6.00
CA PHE A 130 -0.30 6.25 7.14
C PHE A 130 -1.48 6.87 7.89
N ALA A 131 -2.71 6.56 7.47
CA ALA A 131 -3.86 6.87 8.32
C ALA A 131 -3.96 5.80 9.40
N ALA A 132 -3.94 6.19 10.66
CA ALA A 132 -4.00 5.30 11.83
C ALA A 132 -5.29 4.44 11.97
N ASN A 133 -6.07 4.30 10.92
CA ASN A 133 -7.26 3.46 10.79
C ASN A 133 -7.32 2.81 9.40
N GLU A 134 -6.23 2.19 8.97
CA GLU A 134 -6.22 1.46 7.72
C GLU A 134 -7.21 0.30 7.78
N SER A 135 -8.15 0.28 6.83
CA SER A 135 -9.12 -0.82 6.74
C SER A 135 -8.40 -2.14 6.44
N PRO A 136 -8.62 -3.21 7.21
CA PRO A 136 -8.01 -4.52 6.95
C PRO A 136 -8.44 -5.15 5.63
N PHE A 137 -9.32 -4.50 4.89
CA PHE A 137 -9.90 -4.98 3.63
C PHE A 137 -9.37 -4.26 2.39
N VAL A 138 -8.45 -3.28 2.52
CA VAL A 138 -7.99 -2.43 1.40
C VAL A 138 -7.53 -3.27 0.20
N HIS A 139 -6.83 -4.38 0.41
CA HIS A 139 -6.32 -5.26 -0.63
C HIS A 139 -7.41 -5.99 -1.46
N LEU A 140 -8.67 -6.03 -1.00
CA LEU A 140 -9.76 -6.78 -1.65
C LEU A 140 -10.27 -6.14 -2.96
N TRP A 141 -9.78 -4.96 -3.34
CA TRP A 141 -10.10 -4.36 -4.64
C TRP A 141 -9.83 -5.30 -5.82
N THR A 142 -8.79 -6.12 -5.72
CA THR A 142 -8.43 -7.10 -6.76
C THR A 142 -9.49 -8.18 -6.92
N MET A 143 -10.08 -8.62 -5.80
CA MET A 143 -11.18 -9.59 -5.81
C MET A 143 -12.41 -9.03 -6.52
N SER A 144 -12.67 -7.73 -6.36
CA SER A 144 -13.75 -7.06 -7.09
C SER A 144 -13.49 -7.05 -8.61
N ILE A 145 -12.27 -6.70 -9.05
CA ILE A 145 -11.90 -6.74 -10.47
C ILE A 145 -12.02 -8.16 -11.04
N GLU A 146 -11.47 -9.16 -10.34
CA GLU A 146 -11.58 -10.55 -10.76
C GLU A 146 -13.04 -11.03 -10.78
N GLY A 147 -13.85 -10.67 -9.78
CA GLY A 147 -15.25 -11.02 -9.71
C GLY A 147 -16.06 -10.42 -10.87
N GLN A 148 -15.85 -9.14 -11.17
CA GLN A 148 -16.44 -8.46 -12.35
C GLN A 148 -16.03 -9.18 -13.64
N PHE A 149 -14.75 -9.50 -13.78
CA PHE A 149 -14.26 -10.25 -14.94
C PHE A 149 -14.94 -11.62 -15.05
N TYR A 150 -15.07 -12.38 -13.98
CA TYR A 150 -15.73 -13.68 -14.01
C TYR A 150 -17.23 -13.59 -14.34
N ILE A 151 -17.90 -12.48 -14.01
CA ILE A 151 -19.31 -12.26 -14.34
C ILE A 151 -19.47 -11.85 -15.81
N ILE A 152 -18.71 -10.87 -16.26
CA ILE A 152 -18.92 -10.19 -17.55
C ILE A 152 -18.21 -10.92 -18.69
N TRP A 153 -16.98 -11.38 -18.47
CA TRP A 153 -16.13 -11.92 -19.52
C TRP A 153 -16.70 -13.15 -20.24
N PRO A 154 -17.31 -14.13 -19.55
CA PRO A 154 -17.98 -15.24 -20.22
C PRO A 154 -19.07 -14.82 -21.19
N LEU A 155 -19.82 -13.79 -20.86
CA LEU A 155 -20.87 -13.24 -21.74
C LEU A 155 -20.24 -12.56 -22.97
N ILE A 156 -19.17 -11.78 -22.76
CA ILE A 156 -18.43 -11.16 -23.87
C ILE A 156 -17.86 -12.22 -24.81
N ILE A 157 -17.19 -13.25 -24.31
CA ILE A 157 -16.63 -14.32 -25.15
C ILE A 157 -17.75 -15.07 -25.89
N PHE A 158 -18.86 -15.34 -25.23
CA PHE A 158 -20.03 -15.96 -25.88
C PHE A 158 -20.51 -15.12 -27.06
N LEU A 159 -20.69 -13.83 -26.88
CA LEU A 159 -21.12 -12.91 -27.94
C LEU A 159 -20.07 -12.85 -29.07
N LEU A 160 -18.79 -12.75 -28.72
CA LEU A 160 -17.71 -12.74 -29.70
C LEU A 160 -17.66 -14.01 -30.52
N VAL A 161 -17.78 -15.19 -29.87
CA VAL A 161 -17.80 -16.48 -30.60
C VAL A 161 -19.03 -16.61 -31.48
N LYS A 162 -20.19 -16.09 -31.06
CA LYS A 162 -21.44 -16.15 -31.83
C LYS A 162 -21.45 -15.19 -33.03
N PHE A 163 -20.89 -13.99 -32.88
CA PHE A 163 -21.03 -12.93 -33.89
C PHE A 163 -19.75 -12.63 -34.69
N ALA A 164 -18.57 -12.98 -34.20
CA ALA A 164 -17.34 -12.74 -34.93
C ALA A 164 -17.14 -13.76 -36.05
N LYS A 165 -16.73 -13.29 -37.25
CA LYS A 165 -16.52 -14.11 -38.42
C LYS A 165 -15.44 -15.20 -38.25
N ASN A 166 -14.43 -14.93 -37.44
CA ASN A 166 -13.30 -15.82 -37.20
C ASN A 166 -12.52 -15.50 -35.93
N LYS A 167 -11.61 -16.38 -35.50
CA LYS A 167 -10.77 -16.21 -34.32
C LYS A 167 -9.83 -15.00 -34.42
N LYS A 168 -9.39 -14.62 -35.62
CA LYS A 168 -8.54 -13.43 -35.80
C LYS A 168 -9.29 -12.17 -35.43
N THR A 169 -10.56 -12.05 -35.78
CA THR A 169 -11.43 -10.92 -35.38
C THR A 169 -11.56 -10.85 -33.86
N ILE A 170 -11.79 -12.00 -33.20
CA ILE A 170 -11.87 -12.05 -31.72
C ILE A 170 -10.53 -11.59 -31.11
N PHE A 171 -9.41 -12.08 -31.62
CA PHE A 171 -8.08 -11.69 -31.16
C PHE A 171 -7.87 -10.17 -31.26
N TRP A 172 -8.20 -9.56 -32.41
CA TRP A 172 -8.01 -8.12 -32.60
C TRP A 172 -8.95 -7.27 -31.75
N ILE A 173 -10.19 -7.70 -31.49
CA ILE A 173 -11.10 -7.02 -30.58
C ILE A 173 -10.53 -7.04 -29.15
N ILE A 174 -10.08 -8.21 -28.67
CA ILE A 174 -9.46 -8.33 -27.34
C ILE A 174 -8.19 -7.47 -27.27
N THR A 175 -7.37 -7.47 -28.33
CA THR A 175 -6.17 -6.63 -28.43
C THR A 175 -6.51 -5.15 -28.31
N ALA A 176 -7.53 -4.69 -29.04
CA ALA A 176 -7.96 -3.30 -29.01
C ALA A 176 -8.44 -2.88 -27.60
N LEU A 177 -9.24 -3.71 -26.93
CA LEU A 177 -9.67 -3.47 -25.55
C LEU A 177 -8.50 -3.46 -24.57
N THR A 178 -7.53 -4.35 -24.77
CA THR A 178 -6.32 -4.44 -23.95
C THR A 178 -5.46 -3.20 -24.07
N LEU A 179 -5.20 -2.75 -25.30
CA LEU A 179 -4.43 -1.53 -25.57
C LEU A 179 -5.17 -0.28 -25.09
N PHE A 180 -6.49 -0.21 -25.28
CA PHE A 180 -7.30 0.88 -24.76
C PHE A 180 -7.13 1.03 -23.25
N SER A 181 -7.27 -0.08 -22.50
CA SER A 181 -7.08 -0.09 -21.04
C SER A 181 -5.69 0.40 -20.62
N ALA A 182 -4.63 -0.03 -21.31
CA ALA A 182 -3.26 0.38 -21.01
C ALA A 182 -3.03 1.87 -21.31
N LEU A 183 -3.55 2.35 -22.45
CA LEU A 183 -3.47 3.76 -22.83
C LEU A 183 -4.30 4.64 -21.87
N GLU A 184 -5.48 4.20 -21.48
CA GLU A 184 -6.31 4.91 -20.50
C GLU A 184 -5.58 5.10 -19.18
N MET A 185 -4.93 4.07 -18.63
CA MET A 185 -4.10 4.20 -17.44
C MET A 185 -3.01 5.27 -17.63
N ALA A 186 -2.31 5.24 -18.78
CA ALA A 186 -1.23 6.16 -19.05
C ALA A 186 -1.70 7.62 -19.21
N PHE A 187 -2.86 7.84 -19.83
CA PHE A 187 -3.43 9.18 -20.03
C PHE A 187 -4.03 9.78 -18.76
N LEU A 188 -4.66 8.95 -17.92
CA LEU A 188 -5.27 9.41 -16.67
C LEU A 188 -4.22 9.71 -15.59
N PHE A 189 -3.00 9.19 -15.72
CA PHE A 189 -1.94 9.46 -14.75
C PHE A 189 -1.51 10.92 -14.78
N LYS A 190 -1.57 11.58 -13.61
CA LYS A 190 -1.09 12.95 -13.40
C LYS A 190 -0.08 12.96 -12.24
N PRO A 191 1.14 13.49 -12.44
CA PRO A 191 2.11 13.61 -11.35
C PRO A 191 1.56 14.42 -10.17
N GLY A 192 1.80 13.94 -8.94
CA GLY A 192 1.36 14.62 -7.73
C GLY A 192 -0.13 14.53 -7.41
N VAL A 193 -0.88 13.71 -8.15
CA VAL A 193 -2.31 13.42 -7.89
C VAL A 193 -2.43 11.98 -7.40
N ASP A 194 -3.35 11.75 -6.44
CA ASP A 194 -3.66 10.40 -5.95
C ASP A 194 -3.94 9.41 -7.09
N THR A 195 -3.24 8.30 -7.08
CA THR A 195 -3.29 7.27 -8.12
C THR A 195 -4.40 6.23 -7.91
N SER A 196 -5.16 6.31 -6.83
CA SER A 196 -6.19 5.32 -6.45
C SER A 196 -7.20 5.04 -7.57
N ARG A 197 -7.66 6.09 -8.28
CA ARG A 197 -8.58 5.93 -9.42
C ARG A 197 -8.02 5.02 -10.52
N ILE A 198 -6.78 5.23 -10.89
CA ILE A 198 -6.14 4.48 -11.98
C ILE A 198 -5.61 3.13 -11.53
N TYR A 199 -5.34 2.98 -10.23
CA TYR A 199 -4.85 1.73 -9.65
C TYR A 199 -5.99 0.74 -9.37
N TYR A 200 -7.15 1.21 -8.89
CA TYR A 200 -8.32 0.41 -8.57
C TYR A 200 -9.30 0.25 -9.74
N GLY A 201 -9.16 1.04 -10.81
CA GLY A 201 -10.08 1.04 -11.94
C GLY A 201 -10.09 -0.31 -12.67
N THR A 202 -11.26 -0.89 -12.87
CA THR A 202 -11.41 -2.13 -13.66
C THR A 202 -11.03 -1.89 -15.12
N ASP A 203 -11.38 -0.74 -15.65
CA ASP A 203 -11.04 -0.24 -16.99
C ASP A 203 -9.53 -0.13 -17.18
N THR A 204 -8.85 0.56 -16.27
CA THR A 204 -7.40 0.80 -16.32
C THR A 204 -6.56 -0.45 -15.98
N ARG A 205 -7.14 -1.48 -15.36
CA ARG A 205 -6.44 -2.74 -15.00
C ARG A 205 -6.78 -3.91 -15.92
N PHE A 206 -7.78 -3.75 -16.80
CA PHE A 206 -8.22 -4.80 -17.71
C PHE A 206 -7.09 -5.30 -18.61
N PHE A 207 -6.10 -4.49 -18.95
CA PHE A 207 -5.00 -4.92 -19.83
C PHE A 207 -4.29 -6.19 -19.35
N SER A 208 -4.13 -6.41 -18.05
CA SER A 208 -3.51 -7.65 -17.54
C SER A 208 -4.39 -8.87 -17.80
N LEU A 209 -5.70 -8.76 -17.56
CA LEU A 209 -6.69 -9.81 -17.90
C LEU A 209 -6.77 -10.03 -19.41
N GLY A 210 -6.78 -8.93 -20.17
CA GLY A 210 -6.85 -8.93 -21.64
C GLY A 210 -5.64 -9.62 -22.28
N LEU A 211 -4.42 -9.36 -21.79
CA LEU A 211 -3.21 -10.06 -22.25
C LEU A 211 -3.32 -11.57 -22.04
N GLY A 212 -3.82 -12.01 -20.88
CA GLY A 212 -4.09 -13.42 -20.63
C GLY A 212 -5.14 -14.00 -21.59
N ALA A 213 -6.21 -13.25 -21.85
CA ALA A 213 -7.25 -13.66 -22.78
C ALA A 213 -6.74 -13.72 -24.23
N MET A 214 -5.91 -12.76 -24.66
CA MET A 214 -5.23 -12.80 -25.97
C MET A 214 -4.39 -14.08 -26.11
N LEU A 215 -3.59 -14.40 -25.09
CA LEU A 215 -2.78 -15.61 -25.07
C LEU A 215 -3.63 -16.86 -25.31
N ALA A 216 -4.80 -16.96 -24.67
CA ALA A 216 -5.69 -18.11 -24.83
C ALA A 216 -6.22 -18.29 -26.25
N VAL A 217 -6.36 -17.20 -27.01
CA VAL A 217 -6.85 -17.26 -28.39
C VAL A 217 -5.80 -17.83 -29.35
N PHE A 218 -4.52 -17.41 -29.22
CA PHE A 218 -3.47 -17.87 -30.14
C PHE A 218 -2.62 -19.03 -29.60
N TRP A 219 -2.61 -19.25 -28.27
CA TRP A 219 -1.84 -20.30 -27.60
C TRP A 219 -2.72 -21.22 -26.73
N PRO A 220 -3.79 -21.82 -27.27
CA PRO A 220 -4.72 -22.64 -26.52
C PRO A 220 -4.09 -23.95 -26.04
N THR A 221 -4.29 -24.29 -24.76
CA THR A 221 -3.62 -25.42 -24.10
C THR A 221 -3.84 -26.78 -24.79
N TRP A 222 -5.04 -27.01 -25.36
CA TRP A 222 -5.42 -28.29 -25.99
C TRP A 222 -4.84 -28.48 -27.43
N LYS A 223 -4.29 -27.42 -28.03
CA LYS A 223 -3.65 -27.46 -29.35
C LYS A 223 -2.15 -27.60 -29.31
N LEU A 224 -1.54 -27.49 -28.14
CA LEU A 224 -0.09 -27.52 -27.97
C LEU A 224 0.43 -28.97 -28.04
N ASN A 225 1.46 -29.21 -28.86
CA ASN A 225 2.09 -30.52 -29.01
C ASN A 225 3.17 -30.74 -27.94
N ALA A 226 3.15 -31.89 -27.27
CA ALA A 226 4.17 -32.26 -26.29
C ALA A 226 5.51 -32.62 -26.94
N ASN A 227 5.47 -33.20 -28.16
CA ASN A 227 6.65 -33.65 -28.85
C ASN A 227 7.27 -32.49 -29.64
N LEU A 228 8.33 -31.95 -29.08
CA LEU A 228 9.11 -30.86 -29.68
C LEU A 228 10.47 -31.37 -30.13
N GLU A 229 10.98 -30.79 -31.20
CA GLU A 229 12.38 -30.91 -31.57
C GLU A 229 13.27 -30.32 -30.45
N LYS A 230 14.49 -30.86 -30.29
CA LYS A 230 15.45 -30.40 -29.25
C LYS A 230 15.68 -28.88 -29.28
N ARG A 231 15.74 -28.27 -30.47
CA ARG A 231 15.93 -26.82 -30.66
C ARG A 231 14.74 -26.04 -30.11
N SER A 232 13.52 -26.43 -30.42
CA SER A 232 12.29 -25.79 -29.96
C SER A 232 12.10 -25.92 -28.43
N HIS A 233 12.43 -27.11 -27.90
CA HIS A 233 12.44 -27.33 -26.44
C HIS A 233 13.45 -26.42 -25.74
N TRP A 234 14.67 -26.31 -26.29
CA TRP A 234 15.71 -25.45 -25.73
C TRP A 234 15.32 -23.96 -25.78
N LEU A 235 14.77 -23.50 -26.93
CA LEU A 235 14.27 -22.14 -27.12
C LEU A 235 13.19 -21.78 -26.09
N LEU A 236 12.18 -22.65 -25.88
CA LEU A 236 11.15 -22.44 -24.88
C LEU A 236 11.73 -22.28 -23.46
N ASN A 237 12.69 -23.11 -23.11
CA ASN A 237 13.30 -23.05 -21.78
C ASN A 237 14.12 -21.76 -21.58
N ILE A 238 14.82 -21.28 -22.60
CA ILE A 238 15.58 -20.01 -22.54
C ILE A 238 14.62 -18.82 -22.44
N VAL A 239 13.61 -18.76 -23.30
CA VAL A 239 12.63 -17.66 -23.24
C VAL A 239 11.93 -17.66 -21.89
N GLY A 240 11.66 -18.85 -21.32
CA GLY A 240 11.16 -18.97 -19.95
C GLY A 240 12.11 -18.42 -18.88
N ALA A 241 13.41 -18.73 -19.01
CA ALA A 241 14.44 -18.21 -18.09
C ALA A 241 14.54 -16.68 -18.19
N ILE A 242 14.61 -16.16 -19.41
CA ILE A 242 14.65 -14.70 -19.65
C ILE A 242 13.40 -14.03 -19.06
N SER A 243 12.21 -14.62 -19.29
CA SER A 243 10.95 -14.06 -18.75
C SER A 243 10.93 -14.04 -17.22
N LEU A 244 11.37 -15.14 -16.57
CA LEU A 244 11.43 -15.18 -15.10
C LEU A 244 12.44 -14.16 -14.55
N VAL A 245 13.64 -14.11 -15.14
CA VAL A 245 14.67 -13.13 -14.74
C VAL A 245 14.14 -11.69 -14.93
N ALA A 246 13.49 -11.42 -16.05
CA ALA A 246 12.89 -10.11 -16.30
C ALA A 246 11.79 -9.78 -15.26
N ILE A 247 10.90 -10.72 -14.92
CA ILE A 247 9.90 -10.56 -13.85
C ILE A 247 10.58 -10.19 -12.53
N LEU A 248 11.63 -10.92 -12.13
CA LEU A 248 12.34 -10.68 -10.89
C LEU A 248 13.07 -9.33 -10.89
N LEU A 249 13.76 -9.00 -11.98
CA LEU A 249 14.44 -7.70 -12.13
C LEU A 249 13.45 -6.53 -12.10
N MET A 250 12.30 -6.65 -12.76
CA MET A 250 11.25 -5.63 -12.71
C MET A 250 10.67 -5.48 -11.29
N ALA A 251 10.46 -6.61 -10.58
CA ALA A 251 9.94 -6.60 -9.22
C ALA A 251 10.92 -6.03 -8.18
N THR A 252 12.22 -5.99 -8.49
CA THR A 252 13.24 -5.42 -7.59
C THR A 252 13.74 -4.04 -8.05
N SER A 253 13.35 -3.59 -9.24
CA SER A 253 13.84 -2.34 -9.81
C SER A 253 13.11 -1.11 -9.25
N PRO A 254 13.83 -0.08 -8.79
CA PRO A 254 13.23 1.18 -8.33
C PRO A 254 12.41 1.94 -9.39
N ILE A 255 12.61 1.64 -10.68
CA ILE A 255 11.84 2.25 -11.78
C ILE A 255 10.36 1.82 -11.69
N PHE A 256 10.09 0.62 -11.19
CA PHE A 256 8.75 0.08 -10.99
C PHE A 256 8.11 0.48 -9.65
N ASN A 257 8.72 1.40 -8.91
CA ASN A 257 8.08 1.95 -7.71
C ASN A 257 6.69 2.51 -8.07
N PRO A 258 5.63 2.12 -7.33
CA PRO A 258 4.25 2.55 -7.62
C PRO A 258 4.00 4.06 -7.50
N GLN A 259 4.96 4.80 -6.98
CA GLN A 259 4.88 6.27 -6.92
C GLN A 259 5.49 6.94 -8.17
N LYS A 260 6.23 6.18 -9.01
CA LYS A 260 6.86 6.73 -10.22
C LYS A 260 5.93 6.64 -11.43
N ALA A 261 5.98 7.67 -12.26
CA ALA A 261 5.17 7.78 -13.48
C ALA A 261 5.32 6.58 -14.43
N PHE A 262 6.52 5.99 -14.51
CA PHE A 262 6.79 4.86 -15.38
C PHE A 262 5.88 3.66 -15.09
N ALA A 263 5.60 3.38 -13.80
CA ALA A 263 4.71 2.28 -13.41
C ALA A 263 3.35 2.35 -14.13
N TYR A 264 2.77 3.56 -14.25
CA TYR A 264 1.46 3.79 -14.87
C TYR A 264 1.55 4.06 -16.37
N ARG A 265 2.64 4.65 -16.86
CA ARG A 265 2.84 5.00 -18.27
C ARG A 265 3.45 3.88 -19.11
N GLY A 266 3.15 2.61 -18.76
CA GLY A 266 3.56 1.44 -19.51
C GLY A 266 4.30 0.38 -18.71
N GLY A 267 4.86 0.70 -17.53
CA GLY A 267 5.62 -0.26 -16.72
C GLY A 267 4.79 -1.48 -16.31
N MET A 268 3.59 -1.29 -15.78
CA MET A 268 2.70 -2.40 -15.42
C MET A 268 2.22 -3.19 -16.64
N PHE A 269 2.00 -2.54 -17.78
CA PHE A 269 1.68 -3.21 -19.04
C PHE A 269 2.84 -4.08 -19.51
N LEU A 270 4.06 -3.55 -19.51
CA LEU A 270 5.28 -4.29 -19.88
C LEU A 270 5.49 -5.51 -18.98
N PHE A 271 5.32 -5.33 -17.66
CA PHE A 271 5.39 -6.45 -16.71
C PHE A 271 4.33 -7.53 -17.01
N SER A 272 3.09 -7.12 -17.30
CA SER A 272 2.02 -8.04 -17.67
C SER A 272 2.29 -8.76 -19.00
N LEU A 273 2.93 -8.09 -19.94
CA LEU A 273 3.34 -8.68 -21.24
C LEU A 273 4.42 -9.77 -21.03
N VAL A 274 5.45 -9.49 -20.24
CA VAL A 274 6.48 -10.50 -19.89
C VAL A 274 5.85 -11.67 -19.13
N THR A 275 4.92 -11.37 -18.22
CA THR A 275 4.15 -12.40 -17.49
C THR A 275 3.32 -13.25 -18.45
N MET A 276 2.65 -12.65 -19.44
CA MET A 276 1.89 -13.38 -20.46
C MET A 276 2.78 -14.38 -21.22
N ILE A 277 3.98 -13.96 -21.62
CA ILE A 277 4.94 -14.84 -22.29
C ILE A 277 5.30 -16.02 -21.38
N PHE A 278 5.62 -15.76 -20.12
CA PHE A 278 5.97 -16.80 -19.16
C PHE A 278 4.82 -17.77 -18.87
N VAL A 279 3.59 -17.27 -18.76
CA VAL A 279 2.36 -18.08 -18.63
C VAL A 279 2.20 -19.01 -19.83
N GLY A 280 2.43 -18.52 -21.05
CA GLY A 280 2.38 -19.33 -22.28
C GLY A 280 3.44 -20.44 -22.32
N ILE A 281 4.64 -20.17 -21.83
CA ILE A 281 5.72 -21.15 -21.71
C ILE A 281 5.40 -22.24 -20.69
N ILE A 282 4.88 -21.87 -19.52
CA ILE A 282 4.43 -22.84 -18.50
C ILE A 282 3.29 -23.69 -19.03
N ALA A 283 2.39 -23.12 -19.85
CA ALA A 283 1.28 -23.85 -20.48
C ALA A 283 1.76 -24.93 -21.44
N HIS A 284 2.90 -24.73 -22.09
CA HIS A 284 3.38 -25.62 -23.13
C HIS A 284 3.82 -26.96 -22.55
N PRO A 285 3.26 -28.11 -23.04
CA PRO A 285 3.57 -29.43 -22.50
C PRO A 285 5.03 -29.87 -22.73
N GLY A 286 5.68 -29.36 -23.77
CA GLY A 286 7.09 -29.60 -24.05
C GLY A 286 8.05 -28.69 -23.30
N SER A 287 7.59 -27.79 -22.39
CA SER A 287 8.43 -26.95 -21.59
C SER A 287 8.81 -27.61 -20.26
N SER A 288 10.07 -27.45 -19.84
CA SER A 288 10.54 -27.92 -18.52
C SER A 288 10.02 -27.06 -17.37
N TRP A 289 9.61 -25.82 -17.64
CA TRP A 289 9.17 -24.86 -16.62
C TRP A 289 7.96 -25.34 -15.82
N ASN A 290 7.05 -26.09 -16.46
CA ASN A 290 5.95 -26.70 -15.72
C ASN A 290 6.43 -27.67 -14.62
N LYS A 291 7.52 -28.41 -14.83
CA LYS A 291 8.10 -29.32 -13.84
C LYS A 291 8.90 -28.55 -12.78
N TRP A 292 9.72 -27.57 -13.18
CA TRP A 292 10.57 -26.81 -12.28
C TRP A 292 9.76 -25.99 -11.27
N LEU A 293 8.60 -25.47 -11.69
CA LEU A 293 7.68 -24.75 -10.82
C LEU A 293 6.73 -25.65 -10.03
N THR A 294 6.85 -26.97 -10.14
CA THR A 294 6.00 -27.97 -9.43
C THR A 294 6.76 -28.64 -8.28
N ASN A 295 7.63 -27.95 -7.55
CA ASN A 295 8.22 -28.48 -6.33
C ASN A 295 7.19 -28.51 -5.18
N PRO A 296 7.40 -29.33 -4.11
CA PRO A 296 6.44 -29.46 -3.00
C PRO A 296 6.10 -28.16 -2.31
N VAL A 297 7.07 -27.25 -2.11
CA VAL A 297 6.90 -25.96 -1.46
C VAL A 297 6.00 -25.05 -2.30
N PHE A 298 6.35 -24.87 -3.57
CA PHE A 298 5.57 -24.04 -4.49
C PHE A 298 4.16 -24.59 -4.72
N LYS A 299 4.02 -25.92 -4.77
CA LYS A 299 2.70 -26.56 -4.86
C LYS A 299 1.87 -26.30 -3.61
N TRP A 300 2.49 -26.36 -2.43
CA TRP A 300 1.81 -26.09 -1.16
C TRP A 300 1.34 -24.62 -1.08
N ILE A 301 2.25 -23.66 -1.30
CA ILE A 301 1.93 -22.22 -1.28
C ILE A 301 0.92 -21.88 -2.37
N GLY A 302 1.16 -22.30 -3.61
CA GLY A 302 0.33 -21.95 -4.74
C GLY A 302 -1.10 -22.51 -4.68
N SER A 303 -1.29 -23.68 -4.03
CA SER A 303 -2.62 -24.22 -3.80
C SER A 303 -3.41 -23.46 -2.72
N ARG A 304 -2.73 -22.71 -1.87
CA ARG A 304 -3.29 -21.88 -0.80
C ARG A 304 -3.20 -20.39 -1.09
N SER A 305 -2.65 -20.02 -2.25
CA SER A 305 -2.37 -18.62 -2.59
C SER A 305 -3.59 -17.70 -2.50
N TYR A 306 -4.80 -18.22 -2.73
CA TYR A 306 -6.03 -17.46 -2.56
C TYR A 306 -6.28 -17.14 -1.07
N GLY A 307 -6.22 -18.14 -0.20
CA GLY A 307 -6.35 -17.91 1.26
C GLY A 307 -5.22 -17.03 1.80
N ILE A 308 -3.97 -17.29 1.39
CA ILE A 308 -2.82 -16.46 1.79
C ILE A 308 -3.06 -15.00 1.39
N TYR A 309 -3.49 -14.74 0.16
CA TYR A 309 -3.81 -13.40 -0.32
C TYR A 309 -4.93 -12.73 0.48
N LEU A 310 -5.99 -13.48 0.82
CA LEU A 310 -7.12 -12.94 1.58
C LEU A 310 -6.75 -12.58 3.02
N TYR A 311 -6.00 -13.44 3.71
CA TYR A 311 -5.75 -13.27 5.15
C TYR A 311 -4.52 -12.45 5.49
N GLN A 312 -3.55 -12.28 4.56
CA GLN A 312 -2.30 -11.59 4.84
C GLN A 312 -2.51 -10.19 5.41
N PHE A 313 -3.28 -9.36 4.73
CA PHE A 313 -3.43 -7.96 5.06
C PHE A 313 -4.18 -7.74 6.38
N PRO A 314 -5.34 -8.39 6.64
CA PRO A 314 -5.99 -8.31 7.95
C PRO A 314 -5.11 -8.78 9.11
N VAL A 315 -4.31 -9.84 8.92
CA VAL A 315 -3.40 -10.33 9.97
C VAL A 315 -2.35 -9.27 10.28
N MET A 316 -1.72 -8.67 9.26
CA MET A 316 -0.75 -7.59 9.45
C MET A 316 -1.37 -6.39 10.18
N ILE A 317 -2.52 -5.89 9.71
CA ILE A 317 -3.19 -4.73 10.33
C ILE A 317 -3.56 -5.00 11.78
N PHE A 318 -4.10 -6.18 12.10
CA PHE A 318 -4.48 -6.52 13.46
C PHE A 318 -3.26 -6.79 14.36
N PHE A 319 -2.17 -7.30 13.80
CA PHE A 319 -0.93 -7.53 14.53
C PHE A 319 -0.23 -6.19 14.83
N GLU A 320 -0.03 -5.34 13.83
CA GLU A 320 0.59 -4.02 13.95
C GLU A 320 -0.19 -3.09 14.91
N ASP A 321 -1.52 -3.28 15.02
CA ASP A 321 -2.31 -2.55 16.01
C ASP A 321 -1.97 -2.94 17.46
N LYS A 322 -1.54 -4.16 17.71
CA LYS A 322 -1.21 -4.67 19.04
C LYS A 322 0.28 -4.52 19.39
N VAL A 323 1.14 -4.58 18.39
CA VAL A 323 2.60 -4.49 18.56
C VAL A 323 3.04 -3.08 18.18
N LYS A 324 3.60 -2.33 19.14
CA LYS A 324 3.91 -0.90 18.97
C LYS A 324 5.42 -0.62 18.89
N ASP A 325 6.25 -1.65 18.99
CA ASP A 325 7.72 -1.62 18.98
C ASP A 325 8.29 -2.43 17.79
N ILE A 326 7.63 -2.38 16.63
CA ILE A 326 8.04 -3.15 15.44
C ILE A 326 9.46 -2.77 15.00
N ALA A 327 9.81 -1.49 15.09
CA ALA A 327 11.14 -1.00 14.75
C ALA A 327 12.26 -1.70 15.52
N ASP A 328 12.03 -2.06 16.79
CA ASP A 328 13.05 -2.66 17.64
C ASP A 328 13.31 -4.15 17.32
N HIS A 329 12.35 -4.85 16.72
CA HIS A 329 12.40 -6.29 16.48
C HIS A 329 11.81 -6.72 15.12
N VAL A 330 12.14 -5.99 14.05
CA VAL A 330 11.56 -6.13 12.69
C VAL A 330 11.51 -7.59 12.20
N VAL A 331 12.66 -8.30 12.23
CA VAL A 331 12.76 -9.68 11.70
C VAL A 331 11.88 -10.64 12.50
N LEU A 332 11.84 -10.49 13.83
CA LEU A 332 11.03 -11.34 14.72
C LEU A 332 9.54 -11.15 14.42
N TYR A 333 9.06 -9.91 14.42
CA TYR A 333 7.65 -9.61 14.26
C TYR A 333 7.14 -9.94 12.86
N HIS A 334 7.88 -9.60 11.80
CA HIS A 334 7.53 -10.01 10.44
C HIS A 334 7.52 -11.54 10.27
N SER A 335 8.42 -12.26 10.95
CA SER A 335 8.40 -13.73 10.94
C SER A 335 7.14 -14.28 11.60
N ILE A 336 6.72 -13.71 12.73
CA ILE A 336 5.48 -14.08 13.42
C ILE A 336 4.27 -13.81 12.52
N GLU A 337 4.19 -12.65 11.88
CA GLU A 337 3.11 -12.32 10.94
C GLU A 337 3.01 -13.33 9.80
N VAL A 338 4.13 -13.66 9.15
CA VAL A 338 4.16 -14.65 8.07
C VAL A 338 3.70 -16.02 8.57
N ILE A 339 4.15 -16.46 9.74
CA ILE A 339 3.73 -17.72 10.32
C ILE A 339 2.22 -17.72 10.61
N LEU A 340 1.68 -16.66 11.19
CA LEU A 340 0.25 -16.51 11.46
C LEU A 340 -0.57 -16.55 10.17
N ILE A 341 -0.13 -15.83 9.13
CA ILE A 341 -0.76 -15.83 7.81
C ILE A 341 -0.82 -17.24 7.23
N LEU A 342 0.30 -17.98 7.28
CA LEU A 342 0.38 -19.33 6.73
C LEU A 342 -0.48 -20.32 7.53
N ILE A 343 -0.53 -20.19 8.86
CA ILE A 343 -1.39 -21.04 9.72
C ILE A 343 -2.87 -20.77 9.40
N ILE A 344 -3.29 -19.50 9.36
CA ILE A 344 -4.69 -19.13 9.10
C ILE A 344 -5.09 -19.58 7.68
N ALA A 345 -4.23 -19.36 6.69
CA ALA A 345 -4.47 -19.81 5.32
C ALA A 345 -4.58 -21.34 5.21
N GLU A 346 -3.75 -22.11 5.95
CA GLU A 346 -3.82 -23.56 6.00
C GLU A 346 -5.13 -24.05 6.66
N LEU A 347 -5.52 -23.45 7.77
CA LEU A 347 -6.78 -23.76 8.45
C LEU A 347 -7.97 -23.46 7.52
N SER A 348 -7.98 -22.29 6.89
CA SER A 348 -9.00 -21.91 5.92
C SER A 348 -9.03 -22.86 4.71
N TYR A 349 -7.89 -23.26 4.18
CA TYR A 349 -7.80 -24.22 3.08
C TYR A 349 -8.41 -25.58 3.47
N ARG A 350 -8.09 -26.10 4.66
CA ARG A 350 -8.55 -27.42 5.14
C ARG A 350 -10.02 -27.42 5.51
N PHE A 351 -10.48 -26.40 6.21
CA PHE A 351 -11.80 -26.39 6.81
C PHE A 351 -12.85 -25.65 5.97
N ILE A 352 -12.43 -24.78 5.04
CA ILE A 352 -13.34 -23.95 4.24
C ILE A 352 -13.17 -24.24 2.75
N GLU A 353 -12.01 -23.96 2.14
CA GLU A 353 -11.86 -24.04 0.68
C GLU A 353 -12.08 -25.46 0.15
N LYS A 354 -11.39 -26.42 0.74
CA LYS A 354 -11.42 -27.81 0.27
C LYS A 354 -12.82 -28.48 0.44
N PRO A 355 -13.50 -28.34 1.58
CA PRO A 355 -14.86 -28.85 1.75
C PRO A 355 -15.89 -28.18 0.84
N PHE A 356 -15.90 -26.84 0.82
CA PHE A 356 -16.88 -26.09 0.04
C PHE A 356 -16.64 -26.15 -1.47
N GLY A 357 -15.39 -26.28 -1.92
CA GLY A 357 -15.04 -26.45 -3.35
C GLY A 357 -15.60 -27.74 -3.97
N ARG A 358 -15.89 -28.74 -3.13
CA ARG A 358 -16.46 -30.02 -3.50
C ARG A 358 -17.68 -30.32 -2.60
N ILE A 359 -18.64 -29.37 -2.50
CA ILE A 359 -19.81 -29.57 -1.65
C ILE A 359 -20.48 -30.89 -2.00
N ASP A 360 -20.33 -31.83 -1.10
CA ASP A 360 -21.06 -33.08 -1.00
C ASP A 360 -22.14 -32.87 0.08
N TRP A 361 -23.37 -32.72 -0.36
CA TRP A 361 -24.50 -32.46 0.52
C TRP A 361 -24.68 -33.54 1.58
N GLU A 362 -24.28 -34.76 1.28
CA GLU A 362 -24.32 -35.85 2.24
C GLU A 362 -23.32 -35.65 3.38
N LYS A 363 -22.08 -35.18 3.05
CA LYS A 363 -21.09 -34.83 4.09
C LYS A 363 -21.51 -33.62 4.93
N VAL A 364 -22.13 -32.62 4.32
CA VAL A 364 -22.69 -31.48 5.05
C VAL A 364 -23.78 -31.96 6.01
N ARG A 365 -24.70 -32.80 5.55
CA ARG A 365 -25.75 -33.40 6.39
C ARG A 365 -25.13 -34.21 7.53
N GLN A 366 -24.17 -35.07 7.24
CA GLN A 366 -23.46 -35.87 8.25
C GLN A 366 -22.74 -34.97 9.27
N PHE A 367 -22.09 -33.89 8.84
CA PHE A 367 -21.47 -32.92 9.75
C PHE A 367 -22.51 -32.25 10.67
N LEU A 368 -23.59 -31.75 10.10
CA LEU A 368 -24.68 -31.14 10.88
C LEU A 368 -25.31 -32.13 11.86
N THR A 369 -25.55 -33.37 11.42
CA THR A 369 -26.07 -34.44 12.31
C THR A 369 -25.11 -34.71 13.49
N LYS A 370 -23.79 -34.76 13.22
CA LYS A 370 -22.76 -34.92 14.27
C LYS A 370 -22.66 -33.72 15.19
N ALA A 371 -22.78 -32.52 14.67
CA ALA A 371 -22.69 -31.28 15.43
C ALA A 371 -23.93 -31.07 16.33
N LEU A 372 -25.11 -31.36 15.82
CA LEU A 372 -26.37 -31.15 16.52
C LEU A 372 -26.76 -32.31 17.47
N ASN A 373 -26.14 -33.48 17.32
CA ASN A 373 -26.40 -34.61 18.22
C ASN A 373 -25.70 -34.39 19.58
N LEU A 374 -26.46 -33.90 20.54
CA LEU A 374 -25.98 -33.58 21.90
C LEU A 374 -25.46 -34.81 22.66
N ARG A 375 -26.00 -36.01 22.37
CA ARG A 375 -25.64 -37.25 23.07
C ARG A 375 -24.36 -37.91 22.56
N ALA A 376 -23.99 -37.68 21.33
CA ALA A 376 -22.79 -38.29 20.74
C ALA A 376 -21.52 -37.53 21.10
N LYS A 377 -20.40 -38.27 21.29
CA LYS A 377 -19.06 -37.70 21.62
C LYS A 377 -18.35 -37.11 20.40
N HIS A 378 -19.02 -36.30 19.56
CA HIS A 378 -18.45 -35.66 18.37
C HIS A 378 -17.94 -34.24 18.71
N TYR A 379 -17.04 -34.09 19.66
CA TYR A 379 -16.60 -32.81 20.21
C TYR A 379 -16.04 -31.87 19.12
N GLN A 380 -15.24 -32.38 18.19
CA GLN A 380 -14.67 -31.55 17.12
C GLN A 380 -15.74 -30.89 16.22
N ALA A 381 -16.76 -31.65 15.80
CA ALA A 381 -17.84 -31.12 14.98
C ALA A 381 -18.67 -30.09 15.75
N LYS A 382 -18.91 -30.32 17.04
CA LYS A 382 -19.65 -29.40 17.92
C LYS A 382 -18.90 -28.09 18.13
N ILE A 383 -17.61 -28.17 18.46
CA ILE A 383 -16.76 -26.99 18.66
C ILE A 383 -16.69 -26.18 17.36
N LEU A 384 -16.44 -26.81 16.22
CA LEU A 384 -16.34 -26.12 14.94
C LEU A 384 -17.66 -25.41 14.57
N PHE A 385 -18.79 -26.08 14.80
CA PHE A 385 -20.12 -25.54 14.53
C PHE A 385 -20.46 -24.38 15.48
N ALA A 386 -20.20 -24.53 16.78
CA ALA A 386 -20.44 -23.50 17.78
C ALA A 386 -19.56 -22.25 17.51
N THR A 387 -18.28 -22.47 17.22
CA THR A 387 -17.37 -21.37 16.84
C THR A 387 -17.86 -20.64 15.58
N GLY A 388 -18.31 -21.40 14.57
CA GLY A 388 -18.88 -20.82 13.35
C GLY A 388 -20.11 -19.94 13.62
N ILE A 389 -21.01 -20.42 14.47
CA ILE A 389 -22.22 -19.65 14.88
C ILE A 389 -21.84 -18.40 15.66
N ILE A 390 -20.93 -18.51 16.63
CA ILE A 390 -20.47 -17.36 17.42
C ILE A 390 -19.85 -16.29 16.53
N VAL A 391 -18.93 -16.68 15.63
CA VAL A 391 -18.31 -15.75 14.68
C VAL A 391 -19.36 -15.12 13.76
N PHE A 392 -20.34 -15.90 13.30
CA PHE A 392 -21.42 -15.38 12.45
C PHE A 392 -22.29 -14.36 13.19
N ILE A 393 -22.69 -14.65 14.43
CA ILE A 393 -23.49 -13.73 15.25
C ILE A 393 -22.71 -12.45 15.55
N LEU A 394 -21.48 -12.56 16.05
CA LEU A 394 -20.65 -11.41 16.39
C LEU A 394 -20.32 -10.57 15.16
N GLY A 395 -19.95 -11.20 14.05
CA GLY A 395 -19.68 -10.51 12.79
C GLY A 395 -20.92 -9.78 12.25
N SER A 396 -22.08 -10.43 12.28
CA SER A 396 -23.35 -9.81 11.87
C SER A 396 -23.72 -8.63 12.77
N PHE A 397 -23.50 -8.75 14.08
CA PHE A 397 -23.73 -7.65 15.00
C PHE A 397 -22.78 -6.47 14.73
N GLY A 398 -21.49 -6.73 14.44
CA GLY A 398 -20.53 -5.71 14.04
C GLY A 398 -20.94 -4.97 12.77
N ILE A 399 -21.40 -5.72 11.75
CA ILE A 399 -21.88 -5.16 10.49
C ILE A 399 -23.13 -4.30 10.70
N LEU A 400 -24.07 -4.75 11.53
CA LEU A 400 -25.31 -4.02 11.85
C LEU A 400 -25.05 -2.78 12.71
N LYS A 401 -24.08 -2.82 13.62
CA LYS A 401 -23.68 -1.68 14.45
C LYS A 401 -22.94 -0.61 13.65
N ALA A 402 -22.29 -0.95 12.55
CA ALA A 402 -21.47 -0.07 11.74
C ALA A 402 -22.11 1.28 11.33
N PRO A 403 -23.41 1.34 10.92
CA PRO A 403 -24.05 2.61 10.57
C PRO A 403 -24.22 3.59 11.75
N THR A 404 -24.23 3.09 12.99
CA THR A 404 -24.41 3.91 14.19
C THR A 404 -23.09 4.52 14.68
N VAL A 405 -21.96 3.99 14.21
CA VAL A 405 -20.63 4.49 14.56
C VAL A 405 -20.29 5.67 13.67
N LYS A 406 -20.18 6.84 14.25
CA LYS A 406 -19.70 8.03 13.54
C LYS A 406 -18.28 7.74 13.03
N THR A 407 -17.99 8.17 11.81
CA THR A 407 -16.76 7.90 11.04
C THR A 407 -15.47 8.42 11.70
N GLU A 408 -15.58 8.95 12.89
CA GLU A 408 -14.53 9.69 13.54
C GLU A 408 -14.12 9.01 14.84
N ASN A 409 -12.92 8.41 14.86
CA ASN A 409 -12.15 8.44 16.09
C ASN A 409 -11.96 9.95 16.40
N PRO A 410 -12.45 10.48 17.54
CA PRO A 410 -12.36 11.91 17.82
C PRO A 410 -10.95 12.47 17.65
N ASN A 411 -9.94 11.67 17.96
CA ASN A 411 -8.54 12.03 17.85
C ASN A 411 -8.07 12.19 16.40
N HIS A 412 -8.47 11.27 15.49
CA HIS A 412 -8.08 11.34 14.07
C HIS A 412 -8.86 12.38 13.29
N SER A 413 -10.13 12.61 13.62
CA SER A 413 -10.89 13.68 13.00
C SER A 413 -10.39 15.05 13.43
N GLN A 414 -9.95 15.20 14.69
CA GLN A 414 -9.31 16.42 15.16
C GLN A 414 -7.99 16.65 14.43
N LEU A 415 -7.10 15.66 14.34
CA LEU A 415 -5.83 15.75 13.62
C LEU A 415 -6.05 16.09 12.14
N ALA A 416 -6.93 15.38 11.45
CA ALA A 416 -7.22 15.63 10.02
C ALA A 416 -7.82 17.03 9.81
N LYS A 417 -8.76 17.45 10.65
CA LYS A 417 -9.33 18.81 10.62
C LYS A 417 -8.26 19.86 10.92
N GLN A 418 -7.40 19.59 11.89
CA GLN A 418 -6.28 20.46 12.26
C GLN A 418 -5.29 20.61 11.10
N ILE A 419 -4.83 19.51 10.50
CA ILE A 419 -3.89 19.53 9.37
C ILE A 419 -4.52 20.29 8.19
N LYS A 420 -5.78 20.04 7.84
CA LYS A 420 -6.48 20.73 6.76
C LYS A 420 -6.63 22.23 7.04
N SER A 421 -7.00 22.61 8.26
CA SER A 421 -7.05 24.00 8.72
C SER A 421 -5.67 24.66 8.68
N ASN A 422 -4.66 23.95 9.18
CA ASN A 422 -3.28 24.42 9.21
C ASN A 422 -2.77 24.70 7.79
N ARG A 423 -3.01 23.78 6.85
CA ARG A 423 -2.57 23.94 5.46
C ARG A 423 -3.18 25.18 4.78
N SER A 424 -4.45 25.47 5.03
CA SER A 424 -5.08 26.68 4.49
C SER A 424 -4.45 27.97 5.03
N LYS A 425 -4.07 27.98 6.32
CA LYS A 425 -3.40 29.10 6.96
C LYS A 425 -1.94 29.23 6.51
N GLN A 426 -1.22 28.10 6.37
CA GLN A 426 0.14 28.06 5.82
C GLN A 426 0.20 28.73 4.45
N LEU A 427 -0.70 28.36 3.52
CA LEU A 427 -0.73 28.92 2.17
C LEU A 427 -0.96 30.44 2.14
N LYS A 428 -1.78 30.96 3.07
CA LYS A 428 -2.02 32.41 3.21
C LYS A 428 -0.79 33.11 3.77
N SER A 429 -0.19 32.60 4.85
CA SER A 429 1.01 33.15 5.47
C SER A 429 2.21 33.12 4.53
N ASN A 430 2.43 31.99 3.84
CA ASN A 430 3.53 31.84 2.91
C ASN A 430 3.49 32.86 1.76
N LYS A 431 2.30 33.17 1.20
CA LYS A 431 2.18 34.17 0.13
C LYS A 431 2.74 35.54 0.55
N LYS A 432 2.49 35.95 1.80
CA LYS A 432 3.01 37.19 2.36
C LYS A 432 4.52 37.12 2.56
N LEU A 433 5.00 36.05 3.25
CA LEU A 433 6.43 35.88 3.58
C LEU A 433 7.29 35.70 2.35
N ILE A 434 6.82 35.02 1.28
CA ILE A 434 7.54 34.90 0.01
C ILE A 434 7.71 36.27 -0.66
N LYS A 435 6.64 37.10 -0.70
CA LYS A 435 6.75 38.46 -1.23
C LYS A 435 7.75 39.31 -0.45
N GLU A 436 7.72 39.21 0.89
CA GLU A 436 8.68 39.87 1.76
C GLU A 436 10.11 39.39 1.53
N ALA A 437 10.33 38.07 1.33
CA ALA A 437 11.63 37.49 1.03
C ALA A 437 12.19 38.02 -0.31
N GLN A 438 11.33 38.14 -1.33
CA GLN A 438 11.70 38.67 -2.64
C GLN A 438 12.06 40.16 -2.63
N SER A 439 11.43 40.95 -1.74
CA SER A 439 11.66 42.40 -1.64
C SER A 439 12.80 42.79 -0.71
N ARG A 440 13.40 41.83 0.02
CA ARG A 440 14.47 42.12 0.98
C ARG A 440 15.75 42.55 0.26
N LYS A 441 16.20 43.76 0.59
CA LYS A 441 17.59 44.17 0.35
C LYS A 441 18.47 43.43 1.38
N LYS A 442 19.62 42.90 0.92
CA LYS A 442 20.61 42.32 1.83
C LYS A 442 21.12 43.40 2.76
N THR A 443 20.58 43.44 3.97
CA THR A 443 21.15 44.21 5.07
C THR A 443 22.37 43.47 5.63
N ALA A 444 23.37 44.20 6.11
CA ALA A 444 24.53 43.60 6.76
C ALA A 444 24.09 42.69 7.92
N PRO A 445 24.67 41.48 8.08
CA PRO A 445 24.28 40.57 9.13
C PRO A 445 24.55 41.20 10.51
N THR A 446 23.52 41.30 11.34
CA THR A 446 23.68 41.66 12.75
C THR A 446 24.42 40.52 13.44
N SER A 447 25.42 40.87 14.27
CA SER A 447 26.17 39.85 15.02
C SER A 447 25.23 39.02 15.91
N LYS A 448 25.41 37.69 15.91
CA LYS A 448 24.63 36.78 16.79
C LYS A 448 24.76 37.18 18.26
N ALA A 449 25.94 37.69 18.69
CA ALA A 449 26.18 38.18 20.03
C ALA A 449 25.29 39.37 20.37
N ASP A 450 25.15 40.32 19.43
CA ASP A 450 24.29 41.51 19.65
C ASP A 450 22.81 41.12 19.69
N LEU A 451 22.37 40.16 18.87
CA LEU A 451 21.01 39.64 18.93
C LEU A 451 20.72 38.95 20.26
N ILE A 452 21.66 38.17 20.81
CA ILE A 452 21.52 37.54 22.13
C ILE A 452 21.42 38.60 23.22
N LYS A 453 22.25 39.67 23.16
CA LYS A 453 22.20 40.78 24.14
C LYS A 453 20.85 41.51 24.09
N GLN A 454 20.34 41.76 22.87
CA GLN A 454 19.00 42.34 22.70
C GLN A 454 17.90 41.41 23.20
N ALA A 455 17.99 40.12 22.91
CA ALA A 455 17.03 39.11 23.33
C ALA A 455 16.96 38.98 24.86
N LYS A 456 18.11 39.01 25.56
CA LYS A 456 18.17 39.03 27.04
C LYS A 456 17.43 40.23 27.60
N LYS A 457 17.70 41.44 27.11
CA LYS A 457 17.02 42.66 27.55
C LYS A 457 15.51 42.61 27.26
N ALA A 458 15.11 42.08 26.09
CA ALA A 458 13.71 41.96 25.73
C ALA A 458 12.97 40.87 26.52
N ALA A 459 13.67 39.79 26.92
CA ALA A 459 13.11 38.74 27.75
C ALA A 459 12.55 39.26 29.07
N ASP A 460 13.27 40.22 29.71
CA ASP A 460 12.86 40.80 30.97
C ASP A 460 11.77 41.87 30.82
N THR A 461 11.81 42.63 29.70
CA THR A 461 10.95 43.82 29.54
C THR A 461 9.66 43.54 28.72
N LYS A 462 9.72 42.67 27.73
CA LYS A 462 8.62 42.34 26.83
C LYS A 462 8.61 40.86 26.47
N PRO A 463 8.31 39.98 27.42
CA PRO A 463 8.32 38.55 27.16
C PRO A 463 7.27 38.17 26.11
N VAL A 464 7.63 37.20 25.22
CA VAL A 464 6.77 36.66 24.15
C VAL A 464 6.47 35.20 24.36
N ASN A 465 5.32 34.71 23.92
CA ASN A 465 4.95 33.30 23.96
C ASN A 465 5.23 32.58 25.30
N LYS A 466 4.96 33.25 26.44
CA LYS A 466 5.21 32.74 27.79
C LYS A 466 4.64 31.36 28.06
N ASP A 467 3.53 31.03 27.42
CA ASP A 467 2.88 29.74 27.48
C ASP A 467 3.76 28.57 26.97
N PHE A 468 4.84 28.89 26.25
CA PHE A 468 5.77 27.88 25.76
C PHE A 468 6.96 27.60 26.70
N GLU A 469 7.21 28.43 27.70
CA GLU A 469 8.33 28.21 28.65
C GLU A 469 8.24 26.85 29.35
N LYS A 470 7.03 26.41 29.69
CA LYS A 470 6.79 25.12 30.32
C LYS A 470 7.15 23.91 29.41
N TYR A 471 7.40 24.15 28.13
CA TYR A 471 7.84 23.14 27.17
C TYR A 471 9.36 23.12 26.94
N GLY A 472 10.12 23.76 27.85
CA GLY A 472 11.58 23.68 27.88
C GLY A 472 12.33 24.67 26.97
N ILE A 473 11.67 25.76 26.54
CA ILE A 473 12.28 26.84 25.76
C ILE A 473 12.35 28.13 26.61
N SER A 474 13.52 28.76 26.63
CA SER A 474 13.72 29.97 27.43
C SER A 474 13.14 31.25 26.78
N GLN A 475 12.86 32.28 27.57
CA GLN A 475 12.44 33.57 27.01
C GLN A 475 13.47 34.17 26.05
N VAL A 476 14.75 33.97 26.31
CA VAL A 476 15.80 34.40 25.39
C VAL A 476 15.68 33.71 24.03
N ASP A 477 15.46 32.38 24.04
CA ASP A 477 15.26 31.63 22.83
C ASP A 477 13.97 32.06 22.10
N LEU A 478 12.90 32.34 22.84
CA LEU A 478 11.64 32.84 22.28
C LEU A 478 11.80 34.22 21.62
N GLN A 479 12.61 35.10 22.19
CA GLN A 479 12.95 36.39 21.58
C GLN A 479 13.81 36.23 20.31
N LEU A 480 14.78 35.34 20.32
CA LEU A 480 15.59 35.01 19.14
C LEU A 480 14.73 34.41 18.04
N ALA A 481 13.77 33.58 18.40
CA ALA A 481 12.84 32.94 17.44
C ALA A 481 11.99 33.97 16.66
N GLN A 482 11.74 35.17 17.24
CA GLN A 482 11.07 36.27 16.52
C GLN A 482 11.91 36.83 15.34
N LYS A 483 13.21 36.58 15.31
CA LYS A 483 14.14 37.16 14.33
C LYS A 483 14.61 36.15 13.27
N ILE A 484 14.65 34.86 13.62
CA ILE A 484 15.19 33.82 12.75
C ILE A 484 14.33 33.63 11.51
N GLN A 485 14.99 33.44 10.37
CA GLN A 485 14.34 33.18 9.09
C GLN A 485 14.54 31.72 8.68
N VAL A 486 13.47 31.01 8.49
CA VAL A 486 13.50 29.56 8.20
C VAL A 486 12.57 29.25 7.03
N THR A 487 12.99 28.33 6.16
CA THR A 487 12.10 27.67 5.20
C THR A 487 11.98 26.21 5.60
N ALA A 488 10.77 25.77 5.92
CA ALA A 488 10.49 24.42 6.37
C ALA A 488 9.69 23.64 5.32
N ILE A 489 10.12 22.40 5.06
CA ILE A 489 9.37 21.44 4.22
C ILE A 489 9.22 20.16 5.02
N GLY A 490 7.98 19.67 5.14
CA GLY A 490 7.69 18.51 5.98
C GLY A 490 6.46 17.70 5.58
N ASP A 491 6.25 16.65 6.34
CA ASP A 491 5.13 15.72 6.22
C ASP A 491 3.97 16.03 7.18
N SER A 492 3.17 15.03 7.50
CA SER A 492 1.99 15.17 8.38
C SER A 492 2.31 15.58 9.81
N VAL A 493 3.44 15.14 10.36
CA VAL A 493 3.88 15.48 11.73
C VAL A 493 4.16 16.98 11.83
N MET A 494 4.92 17.50 10.87
CA MET A 494 5.19 18.94 10.79
C MET A 494 3.93 19.73 10.45
N ALA A 495 3.05 19.21 9.58
CA ALA A 495 1.79 19.85 9.23
C ALA A 495 0.87 20.01 10.46
N GLY A 496 0.79 18.99 11.32
CA GLY A 496 0.05 19.03 12.59
C GLY A 496 0.56 20.12 13.53
N SER A 497 1.88 20.33 13.57
CA SER A 497 2.57 21.25 14.48
C SER A 497 2.81 22.65 13.89
N SER A 498 2.43 22.89 12.63
CA SER A 498 2.83 24.07 11.86
C SER A 498 2.36 25.40 12.45
N GLN A 499 1.18 25.45 13.09
CA GLN A 499 0.70 26.68 13.74
C GLN A 499 1.53 27.07 14.95
N ASN A 500 1.94 26.07 15.75
CA ASN A 500 2.83 26.32 16.89
C ASN A 500 4.21 26.78 16.41
N LEU A 501 4.76 26.16 15.38
CA LEU A 501 6.03 26.59 14.77
C LEU A 501 5.95 28.02 14.23
N GLN A 502 4.88 28.39 13.51
CA GLN A 502 4.70 29.75 13.00
C GLN A 502 4.41 30.78 14.13
N LYS A 503 3.74 30.35 15.22
CA LYS A 503 3.56 31.20 16.41
C LYS A 503 4.90 31.54 17.06
N LEU A 504 5.80 30.55 17.18
CA LEU A 504 7.13 30.73 17.76
C LEU A 504 8.07 31.48 16.82
N MET A 505 8.02 31.20 15.52
CA MET A 505 8.87 31.76 14.47
C MET A 505 8.02 32.50 13.41
N PRO A 506 7.67 33.78 13.59
CA PRO A 506 6.77 34.48 12.67
C PRO A 506 7.29 34.62 11.23
N HIS A 507 8.60 34.48 11.00
CA HIS A 507 9.23 34.53 9.68
C HIS A 507 9.44 33.15 9.05
N LEU A 508 8.79 32.11 9.58
CA LEU A 508 8.85 30.75 9.06
C LEU A 508 7.97 30.58 7.82
N ILE A 509 8.57 30.34 6.67
CA ILE A 509 7.89 29.81 5.49
C ILE A 509 7.79 28.31 5.67
N ILE A 510 6.58 27.75 5.74
CA ILE A 510 6.37 26.32 5.98
C ILE A 510 5.46 25.69 4.95
N ASP A 511 5.92 24.61 4.30
CA ASP A 511 5.13 23.79 3.38
C ASP A 511 5.17 22.34 3.84
N ALA A 512 4.15 21.95 4.58
CA ALA A 512 4.01 20.60 5.11
C ALA A 512 2.69 19.98 4.66
N ALA A 513 2.72 18.69 4.30
CA ALA A 513 1.55 17.97 3.76
C ALA A 513 1.53 16.50 4.18
N ILE A 514 0.33 15.92 4.23
CA ILE A 514 0.11 14.50 4.55
C ILE A 514 0.80 13.62 3.50
N SER A 515 1.29 12.47 3.93
CA SER A 515 1.87 11.41 3.09
C SER A 515 3.05 11.83 2.20
N ARG A 516 3.68 12.96 2.51
CA ARG A 516 4.79 13.50 1.72
C ARG A 516 6.06 12.71 1.95
N GLN A 517 6.69 12.26 0.87
CA GLN A 517 8.00 11.61 0.86
C GLN A 517 9.10 12.54 0.35
N LEU A 518 10.35 12.15 0.53
CA LEU A 518 11.51 12.97 0.13
C LEU A 518 11.50 13.30 -1.37
N GLY A 519 11.27 12.29 -2.22
CA GLY A 519 11.23 12.48 -3.67
C GLY A 519 10.19 13.49 -4.15
N ASP A 520 9.06 13.61 -3.44
CA ASP A 520 7.99 14.58 -3.77
C ASP A 520 8.40 16.03 -3.49
N THR A 521 9.43 16.23 -2.67
CA THR A 521 9.84 17.57 -2.22
C THR A 521 10.88 18.22 -3.10
N ILE A 522 11.59 17.46 -3.93
CA ILE A 522 12.63 17.98 -4.81
C ILE A 522 12.13 19.14 -5.68
N PRO A 523 11.01 19.02 -6.41
CA PRO A 523 10.46 20.14 -7.18
C PRO A 523 10.05 21.34 -6.32
N LEU A 524 9.67 21.11 -5.06
CA LEU A 524 9.31 22.19 -4.14
C LEU A 524 10.53 22.99 -3.73
N PHE A 525 11.64 22.34 -3.39
CA PHE A 525 12.89 23.02 -3.06
C PHE A 525 13.41 23.82 -4.25
N GLU A 526 13.36 23.29 -5.46
CA GLU A 526 13.70 24.01 -6.69
C GLU A 526 12.81 25.26 -6.86
N GLN A 527 11.50 25.12 -6.65
CA GLN A 527 10.56 26.22 -6.76
C GLN A 527 10.82 27.33 -5.71
N TYR A 528 11.06 26.96 -4.43
CA TYR A 528 11.39 27.93 -3.39
C TYR A 528 12.73 28.62 -3.64
N LYS A 529 13.72 27.88 -4.14
CA LYS A 529 15.02 28.43 -4.54
C LYS A 529 14.88 29.43 -5.69
N ALA A 530 14.14 29.07 -6.74
CA ALA A 530 13.88 29.93 -7.90
C ALA A 530 13.13 31.21 -7.52
N LYS A 531 12.23 31.15 -6.54
CA LYS A 531 11.49 32.30 -6.01
C LYS A 531 12.31 33.17 -5.03
N GLY A 532 13.56 32.80 -4.73
CA GLY A 532 14.35 33.48 -3.69
C GLY A 532 13.79 33.35 -2.27
N ALA A 533 12.95 32.35 -2.04
CA ALA A 533 12.24 32.10 -0.78
C ALA A 533 12.83 30.91 0.03
N LEU A 534 13.97 30.37 -0.42
CA LEU A 534 14.73 29.36 0.33
C LEU A 534 15.72 30.11 1.22
N ASN A 535 15.38 30.27 2.50
CA ASN A 535 16.16 31.00 3.50
C ASN A 535 17.50 30.31 3.84
N ASP A 536 18.37 30.98 4.58
CA ASP A 536 19.68 30.44 4.98
C ASP A 536 19.56 29.31 6.02
N ASN A 537 18.45 29.22 6.74
CA ASN A 537 18.09 28.06 7.55
C ASN A 537 16.97 27.27 6.85
N VAL A 538 17.23 26.01 6.61
CA VAL A 538 16.27 25.07 5.98
C VAL A 538 15.92 23.99 6.99
N LEU A 539 14.64 23.87 7.32
CA LEU A 539 14.13 22.83 8.21
C LEU A 539 13.43 21.74 7.41
N ILE A 540 13.81 20.50 7.63
CA ILE A 540 13.23 19.32 6.95
C ILE A 540 12.63 18.41 8.01
N GLY A 541 11.37 18.02 7.83
CA GLY A 541 10.68 17.01 8.65
C GLY A 541 10.08 15.95 7.74
N LEU A 542 10.93 15.04 7.25
CA LEU A 542 10.58 13.99 6.31
C LEU A 542 11.23 12.67 6.75
N GLY A 543 10.59 11.54 6.44
CA GLY A 543 11.02 10.20 6.81
C GLY A 543 9.94 9.39 7.53
N THR A 544 8.92 10.04 8.08
CA THR A 544 7.79 9.38 8.74
C THR A 544 7.01 8.48 7.78
N ASN A 545 6.94 8.85 6.50
CA ASN A 545 6.15 8.15 5.49
C ASN A 545 6.94 7.14 4.65
N GLY A 546 8.13 6.76 5.07
CA GLY A 546 8.95 5.75 4.40
C GLY A 546 10.41 6.14 4.33
N ALA A 547 11.26 5.14 4.13
CA ALA A 547 12.68 5.33 3.88
C ALA A 547 12.90 6.02 2.52
N PHE A 548 14.02 6.68 2.40
CA PHE A 548 14.48 7.31 1.16
C PHE A 548 15.86 6.75 0.77
N GLU A 549 16.18 6.83 -0.51
CA GLU A 549 17.50 6.43 -1.00
C GLU A 549 18.56 7.50 -0.66
N PRO A 550 19.80 7.12 -0.31
CA PRO A 550 20.90 8.08 -0.09
C PRO A 550 21.09 9.06 -1.25
N LYS A 551 20.85 8.61 -2.50
CA LYS A 551 20.92 9.46 -3.68
C LYS A 551 19.85 10.55 -3.73
N GLU A 552 18.67 10.31 -3.16
CA GLU A 552 17.60 11.33 -3.07
C GLU A 552 17.98 12.41 -2.07
N LEU A 553 18.55 12.01 -0.91
CA LEU A 553 19.10 12.94 0.07
C LEU A 553 20.26 13.75 -0.54
N ASP A 554 21.18 13.09 -1.22
CA ASP A 554 22.32 13.76 -1.90
C ASP A 554 21.83 14.80 -2.91
N HIS A 555 20.85 14.45 -3.73
CA HIS A 555 20.27 15.37 -4.71
C HIS A 555 19.60 16.57 -4.04
N LEU A 556 18.86 16.35 -2.96
CA LEU A 556 18.26 17.43 -2.18
C LEU A 556 19.32 18.37 -1.60
N MET A 557 20.38 17.82 -0.98
CA MET A 557 21.48 18.63 -0.42
C MET A 557 22.21 19.45 -1.49
N GLN A 558 22.35 18.94 -2.70
CA GLN A 558 22.89 19.69 -3.85
C GLN A 558 21.99 20.88 -4.24
N ILE A 559 20.66 20.68 -4.26
CA ILE A 559 19.69 21.74 -4.56
C ILE A 559 19.77 22.84 -3.49
N ILE A 560 19.79 22.46 -2.22
CA ILE A 560 19.88 23.42 -1.11
C ILE A 560 21.22 24.16 -1.15
N GLY A 561 22.31 23.44 -1.36
CA GLY A 561 23.68 23.96 -1.48
C GLY A 561 24.37 24.14 -0.12
N PRO A 562 25.72 24.24 -0.12
CA PRO A 562 26.55 24.18 1.10
C PRO A 562 26.50 25.47 1.94
N LYS A 563 26.02 26.57 1.39
CA LYS A 563 25.96 27.86 2.12
C LYS A 563 24.81 27.96 3.11
N ARG A 564 23.76 27.13 2.96
CA ARG A 564 22.61 27.10 3.87
C ARG A 564 22.85 26.12 5.00
N HIS A 565 22.32 26.41 6.18
CA HIS A 565 22.27 25.46 7.28
C HIS A 565 21.00 24.61 7.15
N VAL A 566 21.15 23.32 7.13
CA VAL A 566 20.04 22.36 7.01
C VAL A 566 19.82 21.70 8.36
N PHE A 567 18.61 21.79 8.85
CA PHE A 567 18.13 21.11 10.05
C PHE A 567 17.17 20.01 9.63
N TRP A 568 17.45 18.77 10.02
CA TRP A 568 16.55 17.66 9.72
C TRP A 568 16.06 17.04 11.02
N VAL A 569 14.73 16.99 11.19
CA VAL A 569 14.11 16.31 12.33
C VAL A 569 14.15 14.81 12.08
N ASN A 570 14.81 14.05 12.95
CA ASN A 570 14.83 12.61 12.81
C ASN A 570 13.44 12.01 13.13
N THR A 571 13.21 10.80 12.62
CA THR A 571 11.88 10.21 12.55
C THR A 571 11.56 9.44 13.82
N HIS A 572 10.39 9.71 14.44
CA HIS A 572 9.80 8.88 15.49
C HIS A 572 8.55 8.19 14.95
N VAL A 573 8.68 6.91 14.61
CA VAL A 573 7.63 6.07 14.03
C VAL A 573 7.85 4.60 14.45
N PRO A 574 7.78 4.31 15.76
CA PRO A 574 8.20 3.02 16.32
C PRO A 574 7.37 1.83 15.82
N THR A 575 6.20 2.09 15.27
CA THR A 575 5.32 1.08 14.67
C THR A 575 5.72 0.67 13.25
N ARG A 576 6.85 1.19 12.74
CA ARG A 576 7.29 0.97 11.34
C ARG A 576 8.74 0.52 11.29
N ASP A 577 9.01 -0.39 10.38
CA ASP A 577 10.29 -1.04 10.20
C ASP A 577 11.40 -0.16 9.57
N TRP A 578 11.03 1.00 9.00
CA TRP A 578 11.99 1.90 8.37
C TRP A 578 12.55 3.01 9.27
N GLN A 579 12.08 3.14 10.51
CA GLN A 579 12.53 4.19 11.43
C GLN A 579 14.05 4.22 11.58
N ASP A 580 14.65 3.08 11.90
CA ASP A 580 16.09 2.96 12.15
C ASP A 580 16.90 3.16 10.87
N GLN A 581 16.36 2.69 9.73
CA GLN A 581 16.99 2.93 8.44
C GLN A 581 17.05 4.44 8.15
N VAL A 582 15.94 5.17 8.29
CA VAL A 582 15.88 6.62 8.06
C VAL A 582 16.83 7.35 8.98
N ASN A 583 16.79 7.06 10.28
CA ASN A 583 17.62 7.74 11.25
C ASN A 583 19.11 7.42 11.05
N GLY A 584 19.46 6.18 10.71
CA GLY A 584 20.82 5.79 10.34
C GLY A 584 21.35 6.48 9.07
N GLU A 585 20.51 6.65 8.04
CA GLU A 585 20.87 7.40 6.84
C GLU A 585 21.10 8.89 7.13
N LEU A 586 20.28 9.47 8.00
CA LEU A 586 20.46 10.86 8.45
C LEU A 586 21.78 11.04 9.24
N ASP A 587 22.09 10.14 10.16
CA ASP A 587 23.35 10.17 10.91
C ASP A 587 24.57 9.97 9.99
N ALA A 588 24.47 9.08 9.01
CA ALA A 588 25.51 8.92 7.99
C ALA A 588 25.72 10.19 7.15
N ALA A 589 24.62 10.87 6.80
CA ALA A 589 24.64 12.10 6.01
C ALA A 589 25.36 13.26 6.74
N THR A 590 25.34 13.35 8.08
CA THR A 590 26.07 14.39 8.84
C THR A 590 27.58 14.33 8.60
N LYS A 591 28.14 13.13 8.39
CA LYS A 591 29.57 12.96 8.08
C LYS A 591 29.94 13.51 6.70
N LYS A 592 28.99 13.53 5.79
CA LYS A 592 29.16 13.99 4.41
C LYS A 592 28.86 15.48 4.24
N TYR A 593 27.91 16.00 5.00
CA TYR A 593 27.39 17.35 4.89
C TYR A 593 27.57 18.14 6.19
N PRO A 594 28.70 18.91 6.33
CA PRO A 594 28.99 19.70 7.55
C PRO A 594 27.95 20.78 7.87
N ASN A 595 27.10 21.12 6.90
CA ASN A 595 26.01 22.07 7.04
C ASN A 595 24.66 21.39 7.40
N LEU A 596 24.67 20.10 7.75
CA LEU A 596 23.49 19.33 8.19
C LEU A 596 23.55 19.10 9.71
N THR A 597 22.50 19.52 10.41
CA THR A 597 22.27 19.25 11.83
C THR A 597 21.03 18.38 11.97
N ILE A 598 21.13 17.29 12.73
CA ILE A 598 19.96 16.44 13.06
C ILE A 598 19.33 16.94 14.35
N ILE A 599 18.03 17.27 14.29
CA ILE A 599 17.20 17.54 15.45
C ILE A 599 16.69 16.20 15.99
N LYS A 600 17.20 15.78 17.13
CA LYS A 600 16.99 14.44 17.72
C LYS A 600 15.62 14.33 18.41
N TRP A 601 14.56 14.43 17.59
CA TRP A 601 13.19 14.32 18.08
C TRP A 601 12.86 12.91 18.58
N HIS A 602 13.35 11.88 17.88
CA HIS A 602 13.12 10.50 18.27
C HIS A 602 13.62 10.23 19.70
N GLU A 603 14.85 10.61 20.01
CA GLU A 603 15.45 10.40 21.32
C GLU A 603 14.79 11.27 22.40
N PHE A 604 14.40 12.51 22.05
CA PHE A 604 13.75 13.43 22.98
C PHE A 604 12.34 12.98 23.33
N ALA A 605 11.58 12.45 22.35
CA ALA A 605 10.17 12.11 22.53
C ALA A 605 9.93 10.62 22.87
N GLY A 606 10.90 9.74 22.64
CA GLY A 606 10.73 8.29 22.76
C GLY A 606 10.29 7.81 24.14
N SER A 607 10.65 8.54 25.20
CA SER A 607 10.22 8.23 26.58
C SER A 607 8.85 8.80 26.96
N HIS A 608 8.16 9.49 26.03
CA HIS A 608 6.91 10.19 26.27
C HIS A 608 5.78 9.72 25.36
N PRO A 609 5.25 8.50 25.54
CA PRO A 609 4.15 7.99 24.71
C PRO A 609 2.86 8.82 24.83
N ASP A 610 2.68 9.54 25.93
CA ASP A 610 1.56 10.46 26.17
C ASP A 610 1.58 11.72 25.27
N TRP A 611 2.70 12.01 24.64
CA TRP A 611 2.79 13.10 23.66
C TRP A 611 2.21 12.76 22.30
N PHE A 612 1.93 11.49 22.04
CA PHE A 612 1.46 11.00 20.75
C PHE A 612 0.00 10.53 20.81
N TYR A 613 -0.65 10.55 19.66
CA TYR A 613 -1.91 9.82 19.47
C TYR A 613 -1.65 8.31 19.52
N ASP A 614 -2.73 7.51 19.44
CA ASP A 614 -2.68 6.04 19.48
C ASP A 614 -1.78 5.41 18.40
N ASP A 615 -1.41 6.18 17.38
CA ASP A 615 -0.50 5.75 16.30
C ASP A 615 0.99 5.85 16.68
N HIS A 616 1.30 6.37 17.85
CA HIS A 616 2.67 6.58 18.37
C HIS A 616 3.58 7.39 17.44
N THR A 617 3.00 8.14 16.51
CA THR A 617 3.73 8.88 15.46
C THR A 617 3.36 10.35 15.45
N HIS A 618 2.05 10.63 15.42
CA HIS A 618 1.57 12.01 15.37
C HIS A 618 1.44 12.60 16.77
N PRO A 619 2.10 13.72 17.04
CA PRO A 619 1.95 14.40 18.33
C PRO A 619 0.52 14.87 18.57
N THR A 620 0.04 14.70 19.79
CA THR A 620 -1.21 15.30 20.29
C THR A 620 -1.13 16.83 20.27
N LEU A 621 -2.22 17.51 20.61
CA LEU A 621 -2.19 18.97 20.73
C LEU A 621 -1.11 19.45 21.74
N GLU A 622 -0.91 18.71 22.82
CA GLU A 622 0.12 19.01 23.81
C GLU A 622 1.51 18.58 23.32
N GLY A 623 1.65 17.36 22.76
CA GLY A 623 2.89 16.88 22.17
C GLY A 623 3.40 17.78 21.04
N SER A 624 2.50 18.38 20.25
CA SER A 624 2.89 19.32 19.19
C SER A 624 3.54 20.61 19.71
N LYS A 625 3.27 20.99 20.97
CA LYS A 625 3.93 22.14 21.62
C LYS A 625 5.35 21.78 22.05
N PHE A 626 5.57 20.56 22.59
CA PHE A 626 6.92 20.06 22.88
C PHE A 626 7.74 19.94 21.60
N TYR A 627 7.18 19.35 20.53
CA TYR A 627 7.81 19.26 19.22
C TYR A 627 8.24 20.64 18.70
N SER A 628 7.33 21.60 18.74
CA SER A 628 7.61 22.95 18.23
C SER A 628 8.62 23.71 19.09
N ALA A 629 8.55 23.60 20.41
CA ALA A 629 9.49 24.23 21.33
C ALA A 629 10.91 23.68 21.17
N TYR A 630 11.04 22.34 21.09
CA TYR A 630 12.32 21.67 20.92
C TYR A 630 13.00 22.04 19.59
N ILE A 631 12.27 21.98 18.49
CA ILE A 631 12.78 22.39 17.17
C ILE A 631 13.21 23.87 17.18
N THR A 632 12.37 24.74 17.71
CA THR A 632 12.67 26.17 17.78
C THR A 632 13.94 26.42 18.58
N LYS A 633 14.12 25.78 19.74
CA LYS A 633 15.31 25.88 20.58
C LYS A 633 16.59 25.49 19.81
N VAL A 634 16.59 24.37 19.08
CA VAL A 634 17.74 23.94 18.28
C VAL A 634 18.03 24.94 17.16
N LEU A 635 16.99 25.39 16.45
CA LEU A 635 17.14 26.37 15.36
C LEU A 635 17.74 27.70 15.83
N VAL A 636 17.30 28.25 16.95
CA VAL A 636 17.85 29.52 17.45
C VAL A 636 19.24 29.37 18.03
N THR A 637 19.58 28.21 18.59
CA THR A 637 20.91 27.92 19.14
C THR A 637 21.96 27.78 18.04
N GLU A 638 21.64 27.07 16.94
CA GLU A 638 22.62 26.72 15.92
C GLU A 638 22.42 27.48 14.60
N GLY A 639 21.25 28.06 14.38
CA GLY A 639 20.89 28.73 13.14
C GLY A 639 21.63 30.03 12.83
N LYS A 640 21.47 30.47 11.59
CA LYS A 640 21.98 31.75 11.05
C LYS A 640 20.94 32.86 11.21
N TYR A 641 21.41 34.06 11.44
CA TYR A 641 20.55 35.24 11.65
C TYR A 641 20.79 36.31 10.58
#